data_9680c17242fa67ec99befc1b345db563
#
_entry.id   9680c17242fa67ec99befc1b345db563
#
_cell.length_a   1.000
_cell.length_b   1.000
_cell.length_c   1.000
_cell.angle_alpha   90.00
_cell.angle_beta   90.00
_cell.angle_gamma   90.00
#
_symmetry.space_group_name_H-M   'P 1'
#
loop_
_entity.id
_entity.type
_entity.pdbx_description
1 polymer ?
#
loop_
_entity_poly.entity_id
_entity_poly.type
_entity_poly.pdbx_seq_one_letter_code
_entity_poly.pdbx_strand_id
1 'polypeptide(L)'
;MFSKFTSILQHAVEALAPSLPLQEDFVYHWKAITHYYIETSDDKAPVTDTNIPSHLEQMLDILTQEESERESGETGPCMEYLLHHKILETLFTLGKADCPPGMKQQVLSFYTKLLGRIHQPLLPHINVHRPVQKLIRLCGEILAAPTENEEIQFLCIVCAKLKQDPYLVNFFLENKVKRPDSKRPGVEGVREDLASPDTGQPQAEGQAAESPEEPKSAAAQSNNNNNYNIVTSLLNLTKSPDGRIVVKACEGLMLLVSLPEPAAAKCLTENTELCELLTDRLSAFYKALPMSMDPLDIETVESVNWGLDVYNMKDDAAIFTGKRALISFLSWLDYCDQLIKEAQKTAAAVLAKAVRERFFVAVMEPQLMQTSEVGILTSTALLNRIIRQVTSEALLQDMVYFLLGEEKGPETLASIAQNPLRHRLIEHCDHLSDEISIMTLRLFEQLIQKPNQHILHSLMLRSLEERNYLENKPQEEREPVENGQPHDFIDLEEDPLFVDDFSPENRLSSPDWLSNSPTHSPYHAKPDGKTEVHKIVNSFLCLVPDEAKSSSHVEGTGYDTYLRDAHRQFRDYCGICQRWDWRGXPKAMEKCDLDSPFFEGHFLKVLFDRMGRILDQPYDVNLHVTSVLSKLSLLPHPHIHEYLLDPYINLGPGCRSLFSVIVRVVGDLMLRIQRIPDFTPKLLLVRKRLLGLEPEGLNIDHMTLLEGVIVLEEFCKELAAIAFVKFHASASTSP
;
A
#
# COMPACT_ATOMS: atom_id res chain seq x y z
N MET A 1 -51.58 -31.36 -0.88
CA MET A 1 -52.00 -32.17 -2.03
C MET A 1 -52.61 -31.32 -3.14
N PHE A 2 -53.45 -30.33 -2.82
CA PHE A 2 -54.10 -29.46 -3.84
C PHE A 2 -53.15 -28.64 -4.71
N SER A 3 -52.04 -28.15 -4.15
CA SER A 3 -51.12 -27.30 -4.91
C SER A 3 -50.38 -28.07 -6.03
N LYS A 4 -50.09 -29.36 -5.80
CA LYS A 4 -49.48 -30.20 -6.84
C LYS A 4 -50.49 -30.56 -7.94
N PHE A 5 -51.76 -30.72 -7.57
CA PHE A 5 -52.83 -31.00 -8.55
C PHE A 5 -53.10 -29.80 -9.46
N THR A 6 -53.07 -28.59 -8.89
CA THR A 6 -53.22 -27.34 -9.66
C THR A 6 -52.07 -27.15 -10.64
N SER A 7 -50.84 -27.46 -10.19
CA SER A 7 -49.63 -27.35 -11.02
C SER A 7 -49.70 -28.36 -12.20
N ILE A 8 -50.11 -29.61 -11.95
CA ILE A 8 -50.24 -30.65 -12.99
C ILE A 8 -51.36 -30.28 -14.00
N LEU A 9 -52.48 -29.76 -13.51
CA LEU A 9 -53.58 -29.30 -14.36
C LEU A 9 -53.13 -28.10 -15.21
N GLN A 10 -52.40 -27.18 -14.64
CA GLN A 10 -51.86 -26.01 -15.35
C GLN A 10 -50.89 -26.44 -16.45
N HIS A 11 -50.00 -27.38 -16.18
CA HIS A 11 -49.10 -27.94 -17.18
C HIS A 11 -49.84 -28.72 -18.26
N ALA A 12 -50.91 -29.45 -17.90
CA ALA A 12 -51.72 -30.16 -18.87
C ALA A 12 -52.53 -29.22 -19.76
N VAL A 13 -53.02 -28.13 -19.25
CA VAL A 13 -53.72 -27.09 -20.02
C VAL A 13 -52.76 -26.35 -20.94
N GLU A 14 -51.57 -26.04 -20.43
CA GLU A 14 -50.50 -25.42 -21.24
C GLU A 14 -50.02 -26.33 -22.38
N ALA A 15 -50.00 -27.66 -22.14
CA ALA A 15 -49.60 -28.63 -23.16
C ALA A 15 -50.70 -28.85 -24.22
N LEU A 16 -51.95 -28.55 -23.90
CA LEU A 16 -53.07 -28.75 -24.82
C LEU A 16 -53.46 -27.47 -25.55
N ALA A 17 -53.10 -26.29 -25.05
CA ALA A 17 -53.36 -25.02 -25.71
C ALA A 17 -52.33 -24.81 -26.80
N PRO A 18 -52.76 -24.37 -28.02
CA PRO A 18 -51.74 -23.97 -29.01
C PRO A 18 -50.92 -22.82 -28.44
N SER A 19 -49.60 -22.99 -28.39
CA SER A 19 -48.70 -21.95 -27.91
C SER A 19 -48.85 -20.70 -28.77
N LEU A 20 -49.17 -19.59 -28.12
CA LEU A 20 -49.17 -18.28 -28.78
C LEU A 20 -47.75 -18.00 -29.32
N PRO A 21 -47.65 -17.40 -30.54
CA PRO A 21 -46.36 -16.91 -30.95
C PRO A 21 -45.74 -16.04 -29.86
N LEU A 22 -44.41 -16.16 -29.63
CA LEU A 22 -43.74 -15.46 -28.56
C LEU A 22 -44.01 -13.95 -28.56
N GLN A 23 -44.07 -13.35 -29.78
CA GLN A 23 -44.31 -11.91 -29.90
C GLN A 23 -45.74 -11.53 -29.42
N GLU A 24 -46.76 -12.33 -29.75
CA GLU A 24 -48.13 -12.04 -29.33
C GLU A 24 -48.28 -12.19 -27.80
N ASP A 25 -47.58 -13.17 -27.23
CA ASP A 25 -47.57 -13.40 -25.76
C ASP A 25 -46.85 -12.25 -25.07
N PHE A 26 -45.71 -11.81 -25.59
CA PHE A 26 -44.96 -10.68 -25.04
C PHE A 26 -45.79 -9.40 -25.05
N VAL A 27 -46.45 -9.10 -26.18
CA VAL A 27 -47.31 -7.93 -26.33
C VAL A 27 -48.49 -8.01 -25.36
N TYR A 28 -49.07 -9.20 -25.19
CA TYR A 28 -50.18 -9.42 -24.23
C TYR A 28 -49.73 -9.00 -22.82
N HIS A 29 -48.58 -9.46 -22.35
CA HIS A 29 -48.12 -9.14 -20.99
C HIS A 29 -47.84 -7.63 -20.85
N TRP A 30 -47.24 -7.00 -21.86
CA TRP A 30 -46.99 -5.55 -21.83
C TRP A 30 -48.30 -4.75 -21.82
N LYS A 31 -49.26 -5.14 -22.64
CA LYS A 31 -50.58 -4.48 -22.68
C LYS A 31 -51.37 -4.69 -21.37
N ALA A 32 -51.23 -5.83 -20.73
CA ALA A 32 -51.81 -6.08 -19.42
C ALA A 32 -51.28 -5.12 -18.35
N ILE A 33 -49.94 -4.85 -18.38
CA ILE A 33 -49.33 -3.89 -17.47
C ILE A 33 -49.85 -2.47 -17.74
N THR A 34 -49.85 -2.02 -19.01
CA THR A 34 -50.31 -0.68 -19.38
C THR A 34 -51.80 -0.49 -19.09
N HIS A 35 -52.60 -1.53 -19.32
CA HIS A 35 -54.04 -1.52 -19.05
C HIS A 35 -54.32 -1.32 -17.55
N TYR A 36 -53.50 -1.90 -16.65
CA TYR A 36 -53.61 -1.69 -15.24
C TYR A 36 -53.59 -0.20 -14.87
N TYR A 37 -52.71 0.58 -15.50
CA TYR A 37 -52.56 2.01 -15.22
C TYR A 37 -53.73 2.84 -15.83
N ILE A 38 -54.38 2.32 -16.88
CA ILE A 38 -55.52 2.98 -17.46
C ILE A 38 -56.79 2.77 -16.62
N GLU A 39 -56.96 1.55 -16.08
CA GLU A 39 -58.19 1.19 -15.34
C GLU A 39 -58.14 1.65 -13.87
N THR A 40 -56.98 1.79 -13.26
CA THR A 40 -56.85 2.04 -11.82
C THR A 40 -56.62 3.51 -11.55
N SER A 41 -57.59 4.20 -10.95
CA SER A 41 -57.55 5.64 -10.73
C SER A 41 -57.08 6.04 -9.32
N ASP A 42 -57.10 5.14 -8.34
CA ASP A 42 -56.77 5.49 -6.95
C ASP A 42 -56.15 4.27 -6.27
N ASP A 43 -54.88 4.05 -6.53
CA ASP A 43 -54.27 2.81 -6.13
C ASP A 43 -53.19 3.01 -5.05
N LYS A 44 -53.57 2.67 -3.84
CA LYS A 44 -52.66 2.62 -2.68
C LYS A 44 -52.22 1.17 -2.38
N ALA A 45 -52.66 0.19 -3.18
CA ALA A 45 -52.28 -1.20 -3.02
C ALA A 45 -50.83 -1.39 -3.42
N PRO A 46 -50.04 -2.16 -2.62
CA PRO A 46 -48.62 -2.44 -3.04
C PRO A 46 -48.61 -3.21 -4.35
N VAL A 47 -47.53 -3.01 -5.11
CA VAL A 47 -47.34 -3.65 -6.43
C VAL A 47 -47.39 -5.18 -6.33
N THR A 48 -46.98 -5.73 -5.19
CA THR A 48 -47.00 -7.19 -4.92
C THR A 48 -48.42 -7.77 -4.90
N ASP A 49 -49.45 -6.96 -4.65
CA ASP A 49 -50.86 -7.38 -4.67
C ASP A 49 -51.45 -7.31 -6.11
N THR A 50 -50.69 -6.84 -7.06
CA THR A 50 -51.08 -6.75 -8.48
C THR A 50 -50.46 -7.88 -9.28
N ASN A 51 -50.87 -8.01 -10.56
CA ASN A 51 -50.27 -8.97 -11.49
C ASN A 51 -49.04 -8.41 -12.23
N ILE A 52 -48.61 -7.18 -11.93
CA ILE A 52 -47.49 -6.52 -12.60
C ILE A 52 -46.19 -7.33 -12.44
N PRO A 53 -45.80 -7.77 -11.24
CA PRO A 53 -44.56 -8.56 -11.12
C PRO A 53 -44.58 -9.84 -11.96
N SER A 54 -45.72 -10.53 -12.00
CA SER A 54 -45.91 -11.76 -12.79
C SER A 54 -45.73 -11.47 -14.29
N HIS A 55 -46.36 -10.41 -14.79
CA HIS A 55 -46.26 -10.03 -16.20
C HIS A 55 -44.82 -9.63 -16.57
N LEU A 56 -44.12 -8.91 -15.70
CA LEU A 56 -42.71 -8.53 -15.94
C LEU A 56 -41.83 -9.77 -16.00
N GLU A 57 -42.03 -10.74 -15.11
CA GLU A 57 -41.25 -11.98 -15.11
C GLU A 57 -41.52 -12.80 -16.37
N GLN A 58 -42.75 -12.87 -16.82
CA GLN A 58 -43.13 -13.56 -18.05
C GLN A 58 -42.50 -12.91 -19.26
N MET A 59 -42.45 -11.59 -19.30
CA MET A 59 -41.77 -10.84 -20.38
C MET A 59 -40.29 -11.21 -20.44
N LEU A 60 -39.62 -11.31 -19.29
CA LEU A 60 -38.19 -11.70 -19.22
C LEU A 60 -38.00 -13.14 -19.70
N ASP A 61 -38.86 -14.05 -19.28
CA ASP A 61 -38.83 -15.45 -19.71
C ASP A 61 -38.98 -15.59 -21.21
N ILE A 62 -39.91 -14.83 -21.79
CA ILE A 62 -40.16 -14.81 -23.28
C ILE A 62 -38.94 -14.31 -23.99
N LEU A 63 -38.32 -13.21 -23.49
CA LEU A 63 -37.09 -12.64 -24.13
C LEU A 63 -35.93 -13.65 -24.06
N THR A 64 -35.79 -14.33 -22.92
CA THR A 64 -34.75 -15.35 -22.73
C THR A 64 -34.97 -16.53 -23.67
N GLN A 65 -36.20 -17.00 -23.78
CA GLN A 65 -36.56 -18.09 -24.70
C GLN A 65 -36.33 -17.69 -26.16
N GLU A 66 -36.73 -16.49 -26.57
CA GLU A 66 -36.49 -15.98 -27.90
C GLU A 66 -34.99 -15.97 -28.26
N GLU A 67 -34.16 -15.50 -27.34
CA GLU A 67 -32.72 -15.47 -27.57
C GLU A 67 -32.15 -16.88 -27.75
N SER A 68 -32.63 -17.84 -26.93
CA SER A 68 -32.14 -19.23 -26.99
C SER A 68 -32.56 -19.94 -28.28
N GLU A 69 -33.66 -19.54 -28.88
CA GLU A 69 -34.19 -20.14 -30.13
C GLU A 69 -33.57 -19.53 -31.39
N ARG A 70 -32.82 -18.43 -31.27
CA ARG A 70 -32.23 -17.74 -32.41
C ARG A 70 -30.74 -17.94 -32.49
N GLU A 71 -30.22 -17.83 -33.72
CA GLU A 71 -28.77 -17.84 -33.93
C GLU A 71 -28.16 -16.58 -33.34
N SER A 72 -26.93 -16.72 -32.85
CA SER A 72 -26.25 -15.64 -32.15
C SER A 72 -26.13 -14.38 -33.00
N GLY A 73 -26.55 -13.27 -32.44
CA GLY A 73 -26.39 -11.95 -33.03
C GLY A 73 -27.64 -11.37 -33.67
N GLU A 74 -28.71 -12.15 -33.82
CA GLU A 74 -29.96 -11.63 -34.38
C GLU A 74 -30.92 -11.17 -33.30
N THR A 75 -31.45 -9.96 -33.46
CA THR A 75 -32.49 -9.41 -32.62
C THR A 75 -33.84 -10.02 -33.01
N GLY A 76 -34.53 -10.59 -32.02
CA GLY A 76 -35.85 -11.18 -32.26
C GLY A 76 -36.97 -10.16 -32.22
N PRO A 77 -38.18 -10.57 -32.66
CA PRO A 77 -39.32 -9.63 -32.72
C PRO A 77 -39.77 -9.14 -31.35
N CYS A 78 -39.63 -9.92 -30.28
CA CYS A 78 -39.98 -9.47 -28.92
C CYS A 78 -39.03 -8.38 -28.44
N MET A 79 -37.73 -8.57 -28.65
CA MET A 79 -36.73 -7.56 -28.31
C MET A 79 -36.91 -6.30 -29.19
N GLU A 80 -37.20 -6.47 -30.44
CA GLU A 80 -37.50 -5.33 -31.34
C GLU A 80 -38.71 -4.54 -30.83
N TYR A 81 -39.77 -5.24 -30.40
CA TYR A 81 -40.94 -4.61 -29.80
C TYR A 81 -40.58 -3.80 -28.55
N LEU A 82 -39.79 -4.39 -27.66
CA LEU A 82 -39.32 -3.73 -26.41
C LEU A 82 -38.57 -2.44 -26.77
N LEU A 83 -37.67 -2.50 -27.72
CA LEU A 83 -36.85 -1.35 -28.13
C LEU A 83 -37.68 -0.29 -28.85
N HIS A 84 -38.52 -0.71 -29.79
CA HIS A 84 -39.31 0.19 -30.65
C HIS A 84 -40.36 0.96 -29.83
N HIS A 85 -41.04 0.27 -28.90
CA HIS A 85 -42.09 0.87 -28.07
C HIS A 85 -41.54 1.53 -26.82
N LYS A 86 -40.23 1.60 -26.66
CA LYS A 86 -39.54 2.28 -25.55
C LYS A 86 -40.07 1.80 -24.18
N ILE A 87 -40.17 0.48 -24.01
CA ILE A 87 -40.73 -0.15 -22.81
C ILE A 87 -39.87 0.21 -21.59
N LEU A 88 -38.53 0.21 -21.76
CA LEU A 88 -37.63 0.56 -20.63
C LEU A 88 -37.85 1.99 -20.17
N GLU A 89 -38.05 2.94 -21.09
CA GLU A 89 -38.33 4.35 -20.77
C GLU A 89 -39.65 4.47 -19.99
N THR A 90 -40.67 3.75 -20.43
CA THR A 90 -41.97 3.73 -19.74
C THR A 90 -41.81 3.14 -18.32
N LEU A 91 -41.12 2.02 -18.20
CA LEU A 91 -40.88 1.39 -16.89
C LEU A 91 -40.09 2.33 -15.98
N PHE A 92 -39.10 3.05 -16.51
CA PHE A 92 -38.38 4.06 -15.74
C PHE A 92 -39.32 5.12 -15.16
N THR A 93 -40.24 5.63 -15.98
CA THR A 93 -41.19 6.64 -15.55
C THR A 93 -42.08 6.10 -14.43
N LEU A 94 -42.55 4.86 -14.56
CA LEU A 94 -43.40 4.20 -13.53
C LEU A 94 -42.61 3.96 -12.24
N GLY A 95 -41.34 3.54 -12.35
CA GLY A 95 -40.45 3.31 -11.20
C GLY A 95 -40.09 4.60 -10.49
N LYS A 96 -39.88 5.69 -11.22
CA LYS A 96 -39.60 7.00 -10.66
C LYS A 96 -40.78 7.51 -9.81
N ALA A 97 -41.97 7.32 -10.33
CA ALA A 97 -43.21 7.68 -9.63
C ALA A 97 -43.51 6.74 -8.46
N ASP A 98 -42.93 5.55 -8.46
CA ASP A 98 -43.18 4.46 -7.50
C ASP A 98 -44.68 4.19 -7.35
N CYS A 99 -45.37 4.12 -8.46
CA CYS A 99 -46.81 3.89 -8.52
C CYS A 99 -47.09 2.61 -9.31
N PRO A 100 -47.74 1.61 -8.72
CA PRO A 100 -48.17 1.50 -7.30
C PRO A 100 -46.96 1.36 -6.37
N PRO A 101 -47.14 1.52 -5.04
CA PRO A 101 -45.99 1.44 -4.11
C PRO A 101 -45.20 0.14 -4.27
N GLY A 102 -43.88 0.25 -4.41
CA GLY A 102 -42.97 -0.87 -4.67
C GLY A 102 -42.63 -1.02 -6.15
N MET A 103 -43.19 -0.20 -7.04
CA MET A 103 -42.91 -0.28 -8.49
C MET A 103 -41.46 0.01 -8.81
N LYS A 104 -40.82 0.93 -8.08
CA LYS A 104 -39.37 1.22 -8.26
C LYS A 104 -38.55 -0.05 -8.07
N GLN A 105 -38.86 -0.84 -7.05
CA GLN A 105 -38.18 -2.12 -6.79
C GLN A 105 -38.36 -3.10 -7.96
N GLN A 106 -39.58 -3.19 -8.51
CA GLN A 106 -39.89 -4.08 -9.63
C GLN A 106 -39.16 -3.66 -10.91
N VAL A 107 -39.06 -2.34 -11.15
CA VAL A 107 -38.35 -1.79 -12.33
C VAL A 107 -36.86 -2.06 -12.22
N LEU A 108 -36.25 -1.81 -11.06
CA LEU A 108 -34.84 -2.10 -10.84
C LEU A 108 -34.54 -3.60 -11.05
N SER A 109 -35.38 -4.46 -10.50
CA SER A 109 -35.26 -5.92 -10.66
C SER A 109 -35.38 -6.33 -12.14
N PHE A 110 -36.32 -5.75 -12.85
CA PHE A 110 -36.52 -6.04 -14.28
C PHE A 110 -35.26 -5.67 -15.10
N TYR A 111 -34.73 -4.47 -14.90
CA TYR A 111 -33.52 -4.01 -15.60
C TYR A 111 -32.33 -4.93 -15.27
N THR A 112 -32.15 -5.28 -13.99
CA THR A 112 -31.06 -6.15 -13.55
C THR A 112 -31.14 -7.52 -14.23
N LYS A 113 -32.33 -8.13 -14.23
CA LYS A 113 -32.56 -9.46 -14.84
C LYS A 113 -32.41 -9.39 -16.36
N LEU A 114 -32.91 -8.32 -16.99
CA LEU A 114 -32.79 -8.15 -18.44
C LEU A 114 -31.33 -8.11 -18.85
N LEU A 115 -30.54 -7.26 -18.19
CA LEU A 115 -29.11 -7.12 -18.49
C LEU A 115 -28.31 -8.38 -18.14
N GLY A 116 -28.74 -9.10 -17.10
CA GLY A 116 -28.06 -10.31 -16.67
C GLY A 116 -28.36 -11.55 -17.50
N ARG A 117 -29.61 -11.71 -17.94
CA ARG A 117 -30.06 -12.91 -18.65
C ARG A 117 -29.84 -12.85 -20.17
N ILE A 118 -29.95 -11.65 -20.78
CA ILE A 118 -29.81 -11.48 -22.23
C ILE A 118 -28.34 -11.31 -22.57
N HIS A 119 -27.83 -12.18 -23.41
CA HIS A 119 -26.41 -12.20 -23.79
C HIS A 119 -26.09 -11.23 -24.94
N GLN A 120 -27.06 -10.93 -25.81
CA GLN A 120 -26.82 -9.96 -26.92
C GLN A 120 -26.55 -8.57 -26.32
N PRO A 121 -25.66 -7.78 -26.94
CA PRO A 121 -25.30 -6.47 -26.36
C PRO A 121 -26.44 -5.47 -26.50
N LEU A 122 -27.09 -5.15 -25.39
CA LEU A 122 -28.24 -4.25 -25.32
C LEU A 122 -27.83 -2.80 -25.04
N LEU A 123 -26.82 -2.59 -24.20
CA LEU A 123 -26.47 -1.24 -23.72
C LEU A 123 -26.03 -0.27 -24.84
N PRO A 124 -25.46 -0.70 -25.97
CA PRO A 124 -25.17 0.23 -27.06
C PRO A 124 -26.43 0.85 -27.69
N HIS A 125 -27.60 0.22 -27.55
CA HIS A 125 -28.83 0.73 -28.12
C HIS A 125 -29.36 1.92 -27.35
N ILE A 126 -29.73 3.00 -28.02
CA ILE A 126 -30.14 4.27 -27.41
C ILE A 126 -31.38 4.10 -26.50
N ASN A 127 -32.31 3.22 -26.88
CA ASN A 127 -33.52 2.96 -26.07
C ASN A 127 -33.25 2.02 -24.91
N VAL A 128 -31.99 1.61 -24.71
CA VAL A 128 -31.52 0.89 -23.52
C VAL A 128 -30.63 1.79 -22.68
N HIS A 129 -29.56 2.37 -23.23
CA HIS A 129 -28.61 3.13 -22.41
C HIS A 129 -29.20 4.41 -21.86
N ARG A 130 -30.11 5.11 -22.58
CA ARG A 130 -30.74 6.31 -22.03
C ARG A 130 -31.58 6.02 -20.78
N PRO A 131 -32.54 5.07 -20.80
CA PRO A 131 -33.28 4.74 -19.58
C PRO A 131 -32.35 4.18 -18.48
N VAL A 132 -31.31 3.42 -18.83
CA VAL A 132 -30.33 2.92 -17.86
C VAL A 132 -29.61 4.09 -17.17
N GLN A 133 -29.17 5.08 -17.94
CA GLN A 133 -28.53 6.29 -17.40
C GLN A 133 -29.48 7.01 -16.41
N LYS A 134 -30.75 7.15 -16.78
CA LYS A 134 -31.76 7.80 -15.94
C LYS A 134 -32.00 7.01 -14.65
N LEU A 135 -32.07 5.70 -14.76
CA LEU A 135 -32.30 4.83 -13.60
C LEU A 135 -31.09 4.86 -12.64
N ILE A 136 -29.87 4.95 -13.18
CA ILE A 136 -28.65 5.10 -12.36
C ILE A 136 -28.76 6.34 -11.48
N ARG A 137 -29.30 7.43 -12.01
CA ARG A 137 -29.46 8.69 -11.25
C ARG A 137 -30.39 8.54 -10.05
N LEU A 138 -31.34 7.62 -10.10
CA LEU A 138 -32.24 7.35 -8.97
C LEU A 138 -31.60 6.50 -7.87
N CYS A 139 -30.48 5.84 -8.19
CA CYS A 139 -29.80 4.97 -7.22
C CYS A 139 -28.92 5.78 -6.28
N GLY A 140 -29.03 5.51 -5.00
CA GLY A 140 -28.22 6.15 -3.97
C GLY A 140 -28.65 7.55 -3.59
N GLU A 141 -29.78 8.03 -4.09
CA GLU A 141 -30.30 9.37 -3.74
C GLU A 141 -30.72 9.44 -2.27
N ILE A 142 -31.31 8.37 -1.75
CA ILE A 142 -31.83 8.31 -0.38
C ILE A 142 -31.09 7.18 0.33
N LEU A 143 -30.44 7.51 1.45
CA LEU A 143 -29.75 6.51 2.28
C LEU A 143 -30.79 5.70 3.05
N ALA A 144 -30.53 4.41 3.22
CA ALA A 144 -31.38 3.44 3.89
C ALA A 144 -32.77 3.31 3.22
N ALA A 145 -32.84 3.54 1.91
CA ALA A 145 -34.05 3.33 1.13
C ALA A 145 -34.42 1.85 1.11
N PRO A 146 -35.72 1.52 1.05
CA PRO A 146 -36.13 0.11 0.96
C PRO A 146 -35.63 -0.59 -0.30
N THR A 147 -35.24 0.16 -1.32
CA THR A 147 -34.79 -0.37 -2.62
C THR A 147 -33.26 -0.46 -2.74
N GLU A 148 -32.50 -0.25 -1.67
CA GLU A 148 -31.01 -0.26 -1.74
C GLU A 148 -30.46 -1.59 -2.30
N ASN A 149 -31.03 -2.73 -1.92
CA ASN A 149 -30.59 -4.04 -2.44
C ASN A 149 -30.73 -4.10 -3.96
N GLU A 150 -31.87 -3.68 -4.47
CA GLU A 150 -32.14 -3.70 -5.93
C GLU A 150 -31.30 -2.64 -6.64
N GLU A 151 -31.09 -1.49 -6.03
CA GLU A 151 -30.23 -0.42 -6.56
C GLU A 151 -28.79 -0.91 -6.74
N ILE A 152 -28.23 -1.54 -5.70
CA ILE A 152 -26.84 -2.00 -5.78
C ILE A 152 -26.67 -3.16 -6.77
N GLN A 153 -27.64 -4.07 -6.83
CA GLN A 153 -27.60 -5.16 -7.80
C GLN A 153 -27.64 -4.62 -9.24
N PHE A 154 -28.46 -3.62 -9.48
CA PHE A 154 -28.55 -2.96 -10.78
C PHE A 154 -27.23 -2.28 -11.13
N LEU A 155 -26.66 -1.49 -10.22
CA LEU A 155 -25.38 -0.81 -10.47
C LEU A 155 -24.24 -1.81 -10.73
N CYS A 156 -24.21 -2.91 -9.99
CA CYS A 156 -23.18 -3.93 -10.16
C CYS A 156 -23.29 -4.64 -11.50
N ILE A 157 -24.51 -4.92 -11.99
CA ILE A 157 -24.65 -5.54 -13.33
C ILE A 157 -24.23 -4.57 -14.43
N VAL A 158 -24.48 -3.28 -14.29
CA VAL A 158 -24.01 -2.28 -15.23
C VAL A 158 -22.47 -2.23 -15.22
N CYS A 159 -21.84 -2.24 -14.04
CA CYS A 159 -20.38 -2.29 -13.92
C CYS A 159 -19.80 -3.53 -14.60
N ALA A 160 -20.43 -4.69 -14.41
CA ALA A 160 -19.99 -5.94 -15.02
C ALA A 160 -20.08 -5.85 -16.57
N LYS A 161 -21.14 -5.22 -17.09
CA LYS A 161 -21.29 -5.02 -18.55
C LYS A 161 -20.24 -4.05 -19.07
N LEU A 162 -19.90 -3.01 -18.33
CA LEU A 162 -18.82 -2.08 -18.69
C LEU A 162 -17.47 -2.79 -18.73
N LYS A 163 -17.23 -3.72 -17.81
CA LYS A 163 -16.00 -4.53 -17.79
C LYS A 163 -15.92 -5.44 -19.03
N GLN A 164 -17.06 -6.00 -19.47
CA GLN A 164 -17.11 -6.86 -20.65
C GLN A 164 -16.93 -6.09 -21.95
N ASP A 165 -17.46 -4.86 -22.03
CA ASP A 165 -17.39 -4.03 -23.24
C ASP A 165 -16.94 -2.61 -22.86
N PRO A 166 -15.64 -2.33 -22.93
CA PRO A 166 -15.13 -1.00 -22.55
C PRO A 166 -15.63 0.17 -23.37
N TYR A 167 -16.16 -0.05 -24.58
CA TYR A 167 -16.74 1.03 -25.42
C TYR A 167 -17.96 1.67 -24.76
N LEU A 168 -18.63 0.96 -23.86
CA LEU A 168 -19.78 1.47 -23.11
C LEU A 168 -19.43 2.57 -22.11
N VAL A 169 -18.15 2.73 -21.79
CA VAL A 169 -17.66 3.77 -20.88
C VAL A 169 -18.19 5.15 -21.28
N ASN A 170 -18.22 5.45 -22.57
CA ASN A 170 -18.63 6.74 -23.08
C ASN A 170 -20.08 7.09 -22.70
N PHE A 171 -20.94 6.09 -22.49
CA PHE A 171 -22.35 6.34 -22.14
C PHE A 171 -22.54 6.54 -20.62
N PHE A 172 -21.64 6.04 -19.79
CA PHE A 172 -21.88 5.95 -18.32
C PHE A 172 -20.88 6.70 -17.47
N LEU A 173 -19.71 7.04 -18.02
CA LEU A 173 -18.65 7.72 -17.27
C LEU A 173 -18.32 9.12 -17.81
N GLU A 174 -18.67 9.42 -19.08
CA GLU A 174 -18.46 10.75 -19.62
C GLU A 174 -19.40 11.76 -18.96
N ASN A 175 -18.86 12.58 -18.12
CA ASN A 175 -19.50 13.83 -17.80
C ASN A 175 -19.37 14.74 -19.03
N LYS A 176 -20.47 15.32 -19.46
CA LYS A 176 -20.41 16.47 -20.34
C LYS A 176 -19.80 17.59 -19.52
N VAL A 177 -18.49 17.60 -19.45
CA VAL A 177 -17.76 18.72 -18.89
C VAL A 177 -18.23 19.95 -19.64
N LYS A 178 -18.65 20.96 -18.92
CA LYS A 178 -18.70 22.30 -19.46
C LYS A 178 -17.36 22.51 -20.15
N ARG A 179 -17.36 22.56 -21.46
CA ARG A 179 -16.19 23.01 -22.18
C ARG A 179 -15.78 24.33 -21.52
N PRO A 180 -14.56 24.44 -21.03
CA PRO A 180 -14.08 25.77 -20.75
C PRO A 180 -14.23 26.51 -22.07
N ASP A 181 -14.85 27.67 -22.01
CA ASP A 181 -15.03 28.50 -23.17
C ASP A 181 -13.81 28.38 -24.06
N SER A 182 -14.00 27.81 -25.21
CA SER A 182 -12.98 27.76 -26.21
C SER A 182 -12.55 29.20 -26.43
N LYS A 183 -11.40 29.53 -25.91
CA LYS A 183 -10.71 30.72 -26.40
C LYS A 183 -10.47 30.44 -27.87
N ARG A 184 -11.30 30.98 -28.70
CA ARG A 184 -11.00 31.09 -30.12
C ARG A 184 -9.62 31.72 -30.23
N PRO A 185 -8.71 31.17 -31.01
CA PRO A 185 -7.46 31.85 -31.26
C PRO A 185 -7.83 33.23 -31.80
N GLY A 186 -7.42 34.24 -31.04
CA GLY A 186 -7.79 35.61 -31.36
C GLY A 186 -7.25 36.01 -32.70
N VAL A 187 -8.12 36.44 -33.57
CA VAL A 187 -7.76 37.31 -34.66
C VAL A 187 -7.38 38.62 -34.02
N GLU A 188 -6.13 39.02 -34.22
CA GLU A 188 -5.68 40.36 -33.87
C GLU A 188 -6.57 41.40 -34.50
N GLY A 189 -7.33 42.06 -33.69
CA GLY A 189 -8.13 43.20 -34.11
C GLY A 189 -7.67 44.43 -33.34
N VAL A 190 -7.34 45.41 -34.13
CA VAL A 190 -6.79 46.70 -33.83
C VAL A 190 -7.51 47.43 -32.69
N ARG A 191 -6.72 48.06 -31.86
CA ARG A 191 -7.10 49.06 -30.88
C ARG A 191 -7.86 50.24 -31.45
N GLU A 192 -8.86 50.72 -30.76
CA GLU A 192 -9.15 52.13 -30.75
C GLU A 192 -9.62 52.55 -29.34
N ASP A 193 -8.87 53.49 -28.83
CA ASP A 193 -9.18 54.22 -27.60
C ASP A 193 -10.44 55.04 -27.77
N LEU A 194 -11.26 55.11 -26.74
CA LEU A 194 -11.95 56.36 -26.44
C LEU A 194 -12.45 56.38 -24.99
N ALA A 195 -12.28 57.54 -24.46
CA ALA A 195 -12.26 57.95 -23.07
C ALA A 195 -13.63 57.98 -22.39
N SER A 196 -13.58 57.83 -21.09
CA SER A 196 -14.63 58.20 -20.13
C SER A 196 -15.02 59.69 -20.26
N PRO A 197 -16.13 60.21 -19.76
CA PRO A 197 -16.18 60.46 -18.34
C PRO A 197 -17.56 60.37 -17.64
N ASP A 198 -17.51 60.06 -16.40
CA ASP A 198 -17.94 60.85 -15.27
C ASP A 198 -19.45 61.14 -15.07
N THR A 199 -19.79 60.94 -13.86
CA THR A 199 -20.73 61.62 -12.97
C THR A 199 -21.95 60.82 -12.47
N GLY A 200 -22.00 60.80 -11.17
CA GLY A 200 -23.21 61.07 -10.45
C GLY A 200 -23.76 59.98 -9.53
N GLN A 201 -23.33 60.02 -8.30
CA GLN A 201 -24.15 59.52 -7.19
C GLN A 201 -25.40 60.40 -7.05
N PRO A 202 -26.51 59.85 -6.55
CA PRO A 202 -26.80 60.19 -5.19
C PRO A 202 -27.44 59.08 -4.36
N GLN A 203 -27.26 59.27 -3.08
CA GLN A 203 -27.77 58.54 -1.95
C GLN A 203 -29.30 58.50 -1.92
N ALA A 204 -29.83 57.36 -1.42
CA ALA A 204 -31.14 57.38 -0.78
C ALA A 204 -31.16 56.35 0.32
N GLU A 205 -31.40 56.84 1.51
CA GLU A 205 -31.67 56.04 2.71
C GLU A 205 -33.00 55.30 2.55
N GLY A 206 -33.05 54.04 2.99
CA GLY A 206 -34.30 53.30 3.04
C GLY A 206 -34.21 52.17 4.05
N GLN A 207 -35.08 52.25 5.00
CA GLN A 207 -35.20 51.45 6.21
C GLN A 207 -35.31 49.95 5.99
N ALA A 208 -34.76 49.24 6.97
CA ALA A 208 -34.84 47.78 7.13
C ALA A 208 -36.28 47.30 7.30
N ALA A 209 -36.66 46.32 6.51
CA ALA A 209 -37.82 45.48 6.78
C ALA A 209 -37.36 44.03 6.83
N GLU A 210 -37.49 43.44 7.98
CA GLU A 210 -37.26 42.03 8.21
C GLU A 210 -38.25 41.22 7.39
N SER A 211 -37.79 40.42 6.49
CA SER A 211 -38.61 39.37 5.86
C SER A 211 -38.05 38.00 6.21
N PRO A 212 -38.94 37.02 6.40
CA PRO A 212 -38.52 35.74 6.93
C PRO A 212 -37.66 34.93 5.94
N GLU A 213 -36.65 34.27 6.50
CA GLU A 213 -35.73 33.42 5.78
C GLU A 213 -36.47 32.23 5.12
N GLU A 214 -36.54 32.26 3.82
CA GLU A 214 -36.87 31.05 3.06
C GLU A 214 -35.62 30.21 2.92
N PRO A 215 -35.76 28.88 3.02
CA PRO A 215 -34.58 27.99 2.96
C PRO A 215 -33.98 28.03 1.55
N LYS A 216 -32.73 28.44 1.48
CA LYS A 216 -31.93 28.41 0.24
C LYS A 216 -31.46 26.97 -0.07
N SER A 217 -32.38 26.01 -0.19
CA SER A 217 -31.99 24.65 -0.52
C SER A 217 -32.34 24.21 -1.93
N ALA A 218 -33.22 24.97 -2.60
CA ALA A 218 -33.72 24.58 -3.92
C ALA A 218 -32.84 25.05 -5.08
N ALA A 219 -32.08 26.12 -4.90
CA ALA A 219 -31.27 26.68 -5.99
C ALA A 219 -29.90 26.00 -6.16
N ALA A 220 -29.39 25.37 -5.12
CA ALA A 220 -28.12 24.63 -5.18
C ALA A 220 -28.27 23.26 -5.82
N GLN A 221 -29.48 22.71 -5.87
CA GLN A 221 -29.74 21.37 -6.41
C GLN A 221 -29.87 21.35 -7.94
N SER A 222 -30.16 22.48 -8.56
CA SER A 222 -30.42 22.50 -10.00
C SER A 222 -29.15 22.49 -10.85
N ASN A 223 -28.01 22.92 -10.27
CA ASN A 223 -26.75 22.95 -11.03
C ASN A 223 -25.92 21.66 -10.90
N ASN A 224 -26.30 20.74 -9.98
CA ASN A 224 -25.57 19.49 -9.79
C ASN A 224 -26.14 18.33 -10.59
N ASN A 225 -27.22 18.54 -11.32
CA ASN A 225 -27.90 17.48 -12.07
C ASN A 225 -27.09 16.95 -13.27
N ASN A 226 -26.02 17.65 -13.65
CA ASN A 226 -25.22 17.26 -14.81
C ASN A 226 -24.03 16.35 -14.46
N ASN A 227 -23.78 16.11 -13.16
CA ASN A 227 -22.61 15.33 -12.73
C ASN A 227 -22.95 13.96 -12.15
N TYR A 228 -24.21 13.55 -12.20
CA TYR A 228 -24.61 12.24 -11.69
C TYR A 228 -24.27 11.15 -12.69
N ASN A 229 -23.29 10.33 -12.31
CA ASN A 229 -22.90 9.16 -13.07
C ASN A 229 -22.89 7.94 -12.14
N ILE A 230 -22.53 6.76 -12.69
CA ILE A 230 -22.53 5.51 -11.93
C ILE A 230 -21.57 5.58 -10.73
N VAL A 231 -20.46 6.29 -10.86
CA VAL A 231 -19.47 6.46 -9.77
C VAL A 231 -20.11 7.20 -8.60
N THR A 232 -20.82 8.29 -8.87
CA THR A 232 -21.50 9.08 -7.83
C THR A 232 -22.53 8.23 -7.07
N SER A 233 -23.33 7.46 -7.81
CA SER A 233 -24.33 6.57 -7.21
C SER A 233 -23.69 5.51 -6.31
N LEU A 234 -22.60 4.88 -6.77
CA LEU A 234 -21.86 3.88 -5.99
C LEU A 234 -21.24 4.51 -4.73
N LEU A 235 -20.62 5.70 -4.89
CA LEU A 235 -20.01 6.39 -3.75
C LEU A 235 -21.05 6.76 -2.69
N ASN A 236 -22.25 7.17 -3.12
CA ASN A 236 -23.37 7.43 -2.19
C ASN A 236 -23.75 6.16 -1.43
N LEU A 237 -23.80 5.01 -2.11
CA LEU A 237 -24.16 3.75 -1.47
C LEU A 237 -23.08 3.21 -0.54
N THR A 238 -21.83 3.66 -0.66
CA THR A 238 -20.78 3.33 0.34
C THR A 238 -21.08 3.94 1.69
N LYS A 239 -22.00 4.90 1.77
CA LYS A 239 -22.43 5.53 3.02
C LYS A 239 -23.63 4.84 3.65
N SER A 240 -24.15 3.77 3.05
CA SER A 240 -25.31 3.03 3.57
C SER A 240 -25.03 2.48 4.97
N PRO A 241 -26.06 2.47 5.86
CA PRO A 241 -25.92 1.79 7.14
C PRO A 241 -25.88 0.27 7.03
N ASP A 242 -26.32 -0.31 5.91
CA ASP A 242 -26.19 -1.74 5.64
C ASP A 242 -24.84 -2.02 5.00
N GLY A 243 -23.97 -2.68 5.73
CA GLY A 243 -22.64 -2.95 5.26
C GLY A 243 -22.53 -3.89 4.07
N ARG A 244 -23.54 -4.76 3.86
CA ARG A 244 -23.55 -5.59 2.65
C ARG A 244 -23.70 -4.75 1.40
N ILE A 245 -24.45 -3.66 1.49
CA ILE A 245 -24.57 -2.66 0.43
C ILE A 245 -23.22 -1.97 0.22
N VAL A 246 -22.56 -1.56 1.29
CA VAL A 246 -21.23 -0.90 1.24
C VAL A 246 -20.22 -1.78 0.53
N VAL A 247 -20.15 -3.07 0.88
CA VAL A 247 -19.21 -4.01 0.26
C VAL A 247 -19.44 -4.12 -1.24
N LYS A 248 -20.70 -4.26 -1.66
CA LYS A 248 -21.05 -4.38 -3.09
C LYS A 248 -20.76 -3.08 -3.84
N ALA A 249 -21.02 -1.92 -3.23
CA ALA A 249 -20.68 -0.63 -3.83
C ALA A 249 -19.17 -0.51 -4.02
N CYS A 250 -18.39 -0.94 -3.02
CA CYS A 250 -16.93 -0.95 -3.09
C CYS A 250 -16.43 -1.90 -4.20
N GLU A 251 -17.06 -3.06 -4.35
CA GLU A 251 -16.74 -4.01 -5.43
C GLU A 251 -17.02 -3.40 -6.81
N GLY A 252 -18.14 -2.67 -6.94
CA GLY A 252 -18.49 -1.98 -8.17
C GLY A 252 -17.45 -0.93 -8.55
N LEU A 253 -16.99 -0.15 -7.58
CA LEU A 253 -15.93 0.84 -7.79
C LEU A 253 -14.62 0.18 -8.23
N MET A 254 -14.30 -0.98 -7.65
CA MET A 254 -13.11 -1.76 -8.04
C MET A 254 -13.19 -2.20 -9.50
N LEU A 255 -14.36 -2.64 -9.96
CA LEU A 255 -14.55 -2.99 -11.37
C LEU A 255 -14.31 -1.79 -12.29
N LEU A 256 -14.84 -0.63 -11.89
CA LEU A 256 -14.70 0.58 -12.74
C LEU A 256 -13.25 1.07 -12.81
N VAL A 257 -12.51 1.09 -11.71
CA VAL A 257 -11.10 1.56 -11.74
C VAL A 257 -10.19 0.58 -12.47
N SER A 258 -10.60 -0.68 -12.60
CA SER A 258 -9.82 -1.71 -13.30
C SER A 258 -10.05 -1.72 -14.81
N LEU A 259 -10.93 -0.87 -15.32
CA LEU A 259 -11.18 -0.78 -16.77
C LEU A 259 -9.90 -0.41 -17.50
N PRO A 260 -9.53 -1.14 -18.59
CA PRO A 260 -8.23 -0.93 -19.23
C PRO A 260 -8.12 0.36 -20.05
N GLU A 261 -9.24 0.99 -20.40
CA GLU A 261 -9.27 2.18 -21.26
C GLU A 261 -8.67 3.39 -20.52
N PRO A 262 -7.64 4.06 -21.08
CA PRO A 262 -7.10 5.28 -20.45
C PRO A 262 -8.12 6.40 -20.33
N ALA A 263 -9.07 6.51 -21.26
CA ALA A 263 -10.14 7.50 -21.19
C ALA A 263 -11.05 7.28 -20.00
N ALA A 264 -11.35 6.02 -19.65
CA ALA A 264 -12.12 5.66 -18.47
C ALA A 264 -11.38 6.04 -17.20
N ALA A 265 -10.09 5.72 -17.13
CA ALA A 265 -9.23 6.06 -15.98
C ALA A 265 -9.20 7.57 -15.78
N LYS A 266 -9.02 8.34 -16.83
CA LYS A 266 -9.00 9.80 -16.78
C LYS A 266 -10.35 10.36 -16.31
N CYS A 267 -11.44 9.83 -16.85
CA CYS A 267 -12.78 10.25 -16.45
C CYS A 267 -13.04 10.00 -14.96
N LEU A 268 -12.70 8.80 -14.48
CA LEU A 268 -12.89 8.42 -13.07
C LEU A 268 -12.13 9.33 -12.11
N THR A 269 -10.90 9.67 -12.46
CA THR A 269 -10.03 10.41 -11.56
C THR A 269 -10.19 11.94 -11.67
N GLU A 270 -10.51 12.46 -12.87
CA GLU A 270 -10.60 13.91 -13.09
C GLU A 270 -12.03 14.44 -13.06
N ASN A 271 -13.01 13.64 -13.51
CA ASN A 271 -14.39 14.12 -13.71
C ASN A 271 -15.36 13.62 -12.64
N THR A 272 -14.89 12.86 -11.67
CA THR A 272 -15.70 12.36 -10.55
C THR A 272 -15.08 12.77 -9.22
N GLU A 273 -15.85 12.63 -8.15
CA GLU A 273 -15.41 12.90 -6.78
C GLU A 273 -14.75 11.68 -6.11
N LEU A 274 -14.33 10.69 -6.90
CA LEU A 274 -13.75 9.44 -6.36
C LEU A 274 -12.55 9.70 -5.44
N CYS A 275 -11.58 10.47 -5.93
CA CYS A 275 -10.38 10.78 -5.14
C CYS A 275 -10.72 11.51 -3.84
N GLU A 276 -11.59 12.53 -3.94
CA GLU A 276 -12.00 13.34 -2.80
C GLU A 276 -12.75 12.50 -1.77
N LEU A 277 -13.70 11.68 -2.18
CA LEU A 277 -14.51 10.90 -1.26
C LEU A 277 -13.70 9.81 -0.56
N LEU A 278 -12.79 9.13 -1.29
CA LEU A 278 -11.90 8.13 -0.70
C LEU A 278 -11.00 8.75 0.37
N THR A 279 -10.37 9.87 0.04
CA THR A 279 -9.41 10.52 0.94
C THR A 279 -10.09 11.25 2.09
N ASP A 280 -11.25 11.86 1.87
CA ASP A 280 -12.03 12.50 2.94
C ASP A 280 -12.47 11.47 3.98
N ARG A 281 -12.90 10.30 3.53
CA ARG A 281 -13.32 9.22 4.42
C ARG A 281 -12.14 8.64 5.19
N LEU A 282 -11.00 8.45 4.50
CA LEU A 282 -9.75 8.00 5.14
C LEU A 282 -9.31 8.99 6.22
N SER A 283 -9.35 10.28 5.91
CA SER A 283 -8.99 11.36 6.84
C SER A 283 -9.94 11.41 8.04
N ALA A 284 -11.25 11.24 7.79
CA ALA A 284 -12.27 11.24 8.86
C ALA A 284 -12.04 10.07 9.82
N PHE A 285 -11.74 8.87 9.29
CA PHE A 285 -11.46 7.70 10.13
C PHE A 285 -10.19 7.91 10.97
N TYR A 286 -9.15 8.51 10.38
CA TYR A 286 -7.89 8.78 11.09
C TYR A 286 -8.11 9.81 12.20
N LYS A 287 -8.85 10.89 11.93
CA LYS A 287 -9.14 11.94 12.90
C LYS A 287 -10.04 11.46 14.04
N ALA A 288 -10.81 10.40 13.82
CA ALA A 288 -11.66 9.78 14.85
C ALA A 288 -10.85 8.95 15.85
N LEU A 289 -9.59 8.63 15.55
CA LEU A 289 -8.72 7.89 16.46
C LEU A 289 -8.40 8.74 17.70
N PRO A 290 -8.30 8.12 18.89
CA PRO A 290 -7.86 8.85 20.09
C PRO A 290 -6.48 9.48 19.88
N MET A 291 -6.27 10.66 20.47
CA MET A 291 -4.99 11.38 20.37
C MET A 291 -3.85 10.63 21.07
N SER A 292 -4.19 9.78 22.05
CA SER A 292 -3.24 8.98 22.79
C SER A 292 -3.70 7.53 22.79
N MET A 293 -2.88 6.64 22.25
CA MET A 293 -3.11 5.20 22.22
C MET A 293 -1.83 4.49 22.64
N ASP A 294 -1.98 3.38 23.35
CA ASP A 294 -0.85 2.52 23.69
C ASP A 294 -0.32 1.85 22.40
N PRO A 295 0.97 2.02 22.08
CA PRO A 295 1.53 1.34 20.91
C PRO A 295 1.34 -0.18 20.89
N LEU A 296 1.35 -0.83 22.05
CA LEU A 296 1.10 -2.27 22.16
C LEU A 296 -0.33 -2.61 21.72
N ASP A 297 -1.31 -1.80 22.10
CA ASP A 297 -2.70 -1.98 21.67
C ASP A 297 -2.82 -1.88 20.16
N ILE A 298 -2.14 -0.90 19.56
CA ILE A 298 -2.14 -0.71 18.09
C ILE A 298 -1.53 -1.95 17.40
N GLU A 299 -0.44 -2.47 17.93
CA GLU A 299 0.25 -3.63 17.36
C GLU A 299 -0.51 -4.94 17.51
N THR A 300 -1.30 -5.10 18.60
CA THR A 300 -2.02 -6.34 18.87
C THR A 300 -3.26 -6.53 17.97
N VAL A 301 -3.74 -5.49 17.32
CA VAL A 301 -4.85 -5.62 16.37
C VAL A 301 -4.38 -6.48 15.20
N GLU A 302 -5.12 -7.57 14.93
CA GLU A 302 -4.81 -8.48 13.84
C GLU A 302 -4.98 -7.78 12.49
N SER A 303 -4.43 -8.35 11.43
CA SER A 303 -4.53 -7.78 10.08
C SER A 303 -6.00 -7.63 9.68
N VAL A 304 -6.37 -6.43 9.23
CA VAL A 304 -7.75 -6.07 8.91
C VAL A 304 -7.89 -6.04 7.39
N ASN A 305 -8.83 -6.85 6.89
CA ASN A 305 -9.20 -6.86 5.47
C ASN A 305 -10.55 -6.18 5.31
N TRP A 306 -10.66 -5.31 4.30
CA TRP A 306 -11.92 -4.64 4.05
C TRP A 306 -13.01 -5.68 3.70
N GLY A 307 -14.23 -5.40 4.12
CA GLY A 307 -15.41 -6.19 3.76
C GLY A 307 -15.68 -7.42 4.61
N LEU A 308 -14.66 -7.99 5.24
CA LEU A 308 -14.80 -9.24 6.01
C LEU A 308 -14.86 -8.99 7.51
N ASP A 309 -14.01 -8.12 8.03
CA ASP A 309 -13.79 -8.01 9.48
C ASP A 309 -14.75 -7.06 10.17
N VAL A 310 -15.36 -6.12 9.44
CA VAL A 310 -16.25 -5.11 10.02
C VAL A 310 -17.55 -5.73 10.53
N TYR A 311 -17.97 -6.88 9.97
CA TYR A 311 -19.23 -7.56 10.31
C TYR A 311 -19.09 -8.61 11.38
N ASN A 312 -17.92 -9.17 11.57
CA ASN A 312 -17.67 -10.27 12.50
C ASN A 312 -17.14 -9.78 13.85
N MET A 313 -17.22 -8.49 14.11
CA MET A 313 -16.83 -7.94 15.41
C MET A 313 -17.90 -8.24 16.46
N LYS A 314 -18.01 -9.49 16.81
CA LYS A 314 -18.69 -9.88 18.04
C LYS A 314 -17.84 -9.40 19.23
N ASP A 315 -18.50 -8.96 20.26
CA ASP A 315 -17.91 -8.40 21.47
C ASP A 315 -16.82 -9.30 22.07
N ASP A 316 -15.61 -9.16 21.59
CA ASP A 316 -14.45 -9.78 22.23
C ASP A 316 -13.98 -8.92 23.39
N ALA A 317 -13.62 -9.59 24.47
CA ALA A 317 -13.36 -8.98 25.77
C ALA A 317 -12.09 -8.12 25.81
N ALA A 318 -11.25 -8.16 24.78
CA ALA A 318 -10.02 -7.37 24.72
C ALA A 318 -10.26 -6.05 24.00
N ILE A 319 -11.16 -5.23 24.56
CA ILE A 319 -11.51 -3.94 23.96
C ILE A 319 -10.74 -2.84 24.70
N PHE A 320 -9.90 -2.14 23.95
CA PHE A 320 -9.25 -0.91 24.42
C PHE A 320 -9.94 0.28 23.76
N THR A 321 -9.76 1.46 24.35
CA THR A 321 -10.35 2.70 23.84
C THR A 321 -9.83 2.99 22.44
N GLY A 322 -10.72 3.09 21.46
CA GLY A 322 -10.38 3.39 20.08
C GLY A 322 -10.17 2.17 19.19
N LYS A 323 -10.40 0.94 19.68
CA LYS A 323 -10.22 -0.28 18.89
C LYS A 323 -11.13 -0.28 17.65
N ARG A 324 -12.42 0.06 17.83
CA ARG A 324 -13.37 0.13 16.72
C ARG A 324 -12.97 1.18 15.68
N ALA A 325 -12.55 2.35 16.15
CA ALA A 325 -12.09 3.42 15.27
C ALA A 325 -10.84 3.00 14.50
N LEU A 326 -9.92 2.30 15.14
CA LEU A 326 -8.70 1.79 14.52
C LEU A 326 -9.02 0.74 13.45
N ILE A 327 -9.91 -0.21 13.76
CA ILE A 327 -10.31 -1.25 12.80
C ILE A 327 -11.02 -0.61 11.60
N SER A 328 -11.89 0.37 11.82
CA SER A 328 -12.57 1.10 10.74
C SER A 328 -11.56 1.82 9.84
N PHE A 329 -10.59 2.48 10.43
CA PHE A 329 -9.52 3.16 9.68
C PHE A 329 -8.70 2.16 8.86
N LEU A 330 -8.24 1.08 9.49
CA LEU A 330 -7.41 0.07 8.81
C LEU A 330 -8.19 -0.64 7.70
N SER A 331 -9.47 -0.90 7.91
CA SER A 331 -10.34 -1.51 6.90
C SER A 331 -10.48 -0.61 5.67
N TRP A 332 -10.71 0.69 5.87
CA TRP A 332 -10.83 1.63 4.77
C TRP A 332 -9.47 1.84 4.06
N LEU A 333 -8.38 1.88 4.84
CA LEU A 333 -7.03 1.95 4.26
C LEU A 333 -6.75 0.72 3.39
N ASP A 334 -7.14 -0.47 3.85
CA ASP A 334 -6.99 -1.70 3.06
C ASP A 334 -7.80 -1.62 1.77
N TYR A 335 -9.03 -1.09 1.84
CA TYR A 335 -9.83 -0.88 0.64
C TYR A 335 -9.14 0.06 -0.34
N CYS A 336 -8.62 1.19 0.12
CA CYS A 336 -7.89 2.14 -0.73
C CYS A 336 -6.68 1.47 -1.37
N ASP A 337 -5.94 0.69 -0.61
CA ASP A 337 -4.76 -0.05 -1.10
C ASP A 337 -5.16 -1.06 -2.18
N GLN A 338 -6.20 -1.85 -1.93
CA GLN A 338 -6.68 -2.86 -2.90
C GLN A 338 -7.25 -2.20 -4.15
N LEU A 339 -7.96 -1.07 -3.99
CA LEU A 339 -8.51 -0.31 -5.12
C LEU A 339 -7.39 0.18 -6.04
N ILE A 340 -6.34 0.76 -5.46
CA ILE A 340 -5.17 1.25 -6.20
C ILE A 340 -4.45 0.09 -6.87
N LYS A 341 -4.35 -1.06 -6.20
CA LYS A 341 -3.70 -2.25 -6.73
C LYS A 341 -4.41 -2.79 -7.98
N GLU A 342 -5.74 -2.79 -7.97
CA GLU A 342 -6.56 -3.28 -9.08
C GLU A 342 -6.75 -2.24 -10.19
N ALA A 343 -6.50 -0.96 -9.91
CA ALA A 343 -6.74 0.13 -10.84
C ALA A 343 -5.83 0.05 -12.06
N GLN A 344 -6.34 0.58 -13.18
CA GLN A 344 -5.54 0.84 -14.37
C GLN A 344 -4.39 1.80 -13.99
N LYS A 345 -3.23 1.66 -14.61
CA LYS A 345 -1.98 2.35 -14.20
C LYS A 345 -2.13 3.86 -14.02
N THR A 346 -2.83 4.53 -14.95
CA THR A 346 -3.03 5.98 -14.85
C THR A 346 -3.92 6.34 -13.67
N ALA A 347 -5.00 5.58 -13.48
CA ALA A 347 -5.91 5.77 -12.35
C ALA A 347 -5.19 5.48 -11.03
N ALA A 348 -4.40 4.42 -10.97
CA ALA A 348 -3.63 4.06 -9.78
C ALA A 348 -2.69 5.19 -9.37
N ALA A 349 -2.00 5.80 -10.34
CA ALA A 349 -1.07 6.90 -10.08
C ALA A 349 -1.79 8.12 -9.51
N VAL A 350 -2.96 8.49 -10.08
CA VAL A 350 -3.73 9.65 -9.62
C VAL A 350 -4.32 9.39 -8.22
N LEU A 351 -4.85 8.18 -7.98
CA LEU A 351 -5.43 7.81 -6.68
C LEU A 351 -4.34 7.80 -5.58
N ALA A 352 -3.18 7.24 -5.87
CA ALA A 352 -2.05 7.21 -4.94
C ALA A 352 -1.58 8.63 -4.61
N LYS A 353 -1.48 9.49 -5.62
CA LYS A 353 -1.11 10.90 -5.43
C LYS A 353 -2.14 11.63 -4.57
N ALA A 354 -3.42 11.35 -4.77
CA ALA A 354 -4.50 11.94 -3.97
C ALA A 354 -4.37 11.52 -2.50
N VAL A 355 -4.10 10.24 -2.22
CA VAL A 355 -3.87 9.74 -0.85
C VAL A 355 -2.66 10.46 -0.24
N ARG A 356 -1.58 10.59 -1.00
CA ARG A 356 -0.38 11.30 -0.53
C ARG A 356 -0.68 12.74 -0.16
N GLU A 357 -1.29 13.50 -1.06
CA GLU A 357 -1.52 14.94 -0.87
C GLU A 357 -2.60 15.22 0.15
N ARG A 358 -3.72 14.52 0.09
CA ARG A 358 -4.91 14.82 0.88
C ARG A 358 -4.94 14.12 2.23
N PHE A 359 -4.18 13.01 2.39
CA PHE A 359 -4.14 12.27 3.65
C PHE A 359 -2.74 12.29 4.28
N PHE A 360 -1.71 11.79 3.61
CA PHE A 360 -0.37 11.71 4.20
C PHE A 360 0.15 13.11 4.56
N VAL A 361 0.15 14.02 3.60
CA VAL A 361 0.69 15.37 3.80
C VAL A 361 -0.26 16.23 4.64
N ALA A 362 -1.56 16.22 4.33
CA ALA A 362 -2.52 17.11 4.96
C ALA A 362 -2.89 16.70 6.38
N VAL A 363 -2.92 15.40 6.68
CA VAL A 363 -3.45 14.87 7.96
C VAL A 363 -2.36 14.23 8.81
N MET A 364 -1.57 13.32 8.24
CA MET A 364 -0.56 12.56 8.99
C MET A 364 0.69 13.37 9.32
N GLU A 365 1.19 14.16 8.37
CA GLU A 365 2.45 14.89 8.57
C GLU A 365 2.43 15.79 9.81
N PRO A 366 1.37 16.61 10.06
CA PRO A 366 1.33 17.40 11.29
C PRO A 366 1.41 16.56 12.56
N GLN A 367 0.79 15.36 12.56
CA GLN A 367 0.84 14.45 13.70
C GLN A 367 2.23 13.89 13.92
N LEU A 368 2.94 13.56 12.82
CA LEU A 368 4.30 13.03 12.88
C LEU A 368 5.32 14.10 13.29
N MET A 369 5.02 15.36 13.04
CA MET A 369 5.91 16.49 13.35
C MET A 369 5.68 17.07 14.75
N GLN A 370 4.77 16.51 15.54
CA GLN A 370 4.48 17.02 16.89
C GLN A 370 5.63 16.74 17.85
N THR A 371 5.64 17.42 18.99
CA THR A 371 6.72 17.35 19.98
C THR A 371 6.33 16.59 21.25
N SER A 372 5.05 16.30 21.45
CA SER A 372 4.56 15.53 22.59
C SER A 372 5.07 14.08 22.51
N GLU A 373 5.70 13.57 23.56
CA GLU A 373 6.20 12.19 23.59
C GLU A 373 5.08 11.17 23.33
N VAL A 374 3.95 11.32 24.01
CA VAL A 374 2.80 10.42 23.83
C VAL A 374 2.26 10.51 22.40
N GLY A 375 2.18 11.72 21.86
CA GLY A 375 1.73 11.93 20.48
C GLY A 375 2.67 11.34 19.45
N ILE A 376 3.98 11.46 19.67
CA ILE A 376 5.01 10.87 18.79
C ILE A 376 4.86 9.34 18.78
N LEU A 377 4.73 8.73 19.97
CA LEU A 377 4.58 7.29 20.10
C LEU A 377 3.32 6.78 19.39
N THR A 378 2.19 7.47 19.60
CA THR A 378 0.93 7.09 18.96
C THR A 378 1.02 7.22 17.43
N SER A 379 1.48 8.36 16.94
CA SER A 379 1.55 8.61 15.48
C SER A 379 2.57 7.69 14.80
N THR A 380 3.69 7.38 15.47
CA THR A 380 4.71 6.48 14.93
C THR A 380 4.19 5.04 14.87
N ALA A 381 3.49 4.59 15.91
CA ALA A 381 2.88 3.26 15.93
C ALA A 381 1.81 3.12 14.83
N LEU A 382 0.99 4.15 14.64
CA LEU A 382 0.00 4.19 13.56
C LEU A 382 0.68 4.16 12.19
N LEU A 383 1.74 4.92 12.01
CA LEU A 383 2.51 4.92 10.76
C LEU A 383 3.10 3.54 10.49
N ASN A 384 3.62 2.87 11.51
CA ASN A 384 4.16 1.52 11.37
C ASN A 384 3.08 0.54 10.88
N ARG A 385 1.85 0.64 11.43
CA ARG A 385 0.72 -0.19 10.98
C ARG A 385 0.35 0.13 9.53
N ILE A 386 0.36 1.40 9.14
CA ILE A 386 0.07 1.83 7.76
C ILE A 386 1.12 1.27 6.81
N ILE A 387 2.41 1.38 7.15
CA ILE A 387 3.51 0.84 6.33
C ILE A 387 3.31 -0.67 6.11
N ARG A 388 2.98 -1.40 7.18
CA ARG A 388 2.79 -2.84 7.12
C ARG A 388 1.61 -3.22 6.20
N GLN A 389 0.57 -2.38 6.17
CA GLN A 389 -0.67 -2.69 5.45
C GLN A 389 -0.63 -2.31 3.97
N VAL A 390 0.12 -1.29 3.59
CA VAL A 390 0.20 -0.81 2.19
C VAL A 390 1.01 -1.81 1.37
N THR A 391 0.37 -2.38 0.32
CA THR A 391 0.99 -3.39 -0.55
C THR A 391 0.98 -3.00 -2.03
N SER A 392 0.07 -2.10 -2.46
CA SER A 392 0.02 -1.68 -3.85
C SER A 392 1.27 -0.88 -4.22
N GLU A 393 1.82 -1.16 -5.39
CA GLU A 393 3.07 -0.55 -5.86
C GLU A 393 2.97 0.98 -5.94
N ALA A 394 1.87 1.50 -6.49
CA ALA A 394 1.68 2.94 -6.66
C ALA A 394 1.55 3.67 -5.32
N LEU A 395 0.76 3.12 -4.40
CA LEU A 395 0.56 3.76 -3.09
C LEU A 395 1.83 3.66 -2.24
N LEU A 396 2.53 2.54 -2.30
CA LEU A 396 3.82 2.36 -1.62
C LEU A 396 4.84 3.40 -2.11
N GLN A 397 4.91 3.61 -3.42
CA GLN A 397 5.83 4.60 -4.00
C GLN A 397 5.53 6.02 -3.49
N ASP A 398 4.25 6.41 -3.47
CA ASP A 398 3.86 7.73 -2.97
C ASP A 398 4.08 7.87 -1.46
N MET A 399 3.86 6.79 -0.69
CA MET A 399 4.14 6.77 0.75
C MET A 399 5.64 6.95 1.00
N VAL A 400 6.48 6.26 0.23
CA VAL A 400 7.95 6.36 0.36
C VAL A 400 8.42 7.78 0.01
N TYR A 401 7.89 8.36 -1.06
CA TYR A 401 8.23 9.75 -1.43
C TYR A 401 7.78 10.74 -0.33
N PHE A 402 6.64 10.49 0.27
CA PHE A 402 6.16 11.29 1.41
C PHE A 402 7.12 11.20 2.60
N LEU A 403 7.53 9.99 2.97
CA LEU A 403 8.38 9.76 4.15
C LEU A 403 9.84 10.19 3.92
N LEU A 404 10.39 9.91 2.75
CA LEU A 404 11.83 10.00 2.50
C LEU A 404 12.21 11.05 1.44
N GLY A 405 11.23 11.62 0.74
CA GLY A 405 11.50 12.55 -0.35
C GLY A 405 11.87 11.86 -1.64
N GLU A 406 11.99 12.64 -2.71
CA GLU A 406 12.25 12.15 -4.06
C GLU A 406 13.72 12.33 -4.50
N GLU A 407 14.54 12.98 -3.69
CA GLU A 407 15.91 13.34 -4.01
C GLU A 407 16.75 12.09 -4.29
N LYS A 408 17.57 12.16 -5.35
CA LYS A 408 18.41 11.05 -5.81
C LYS A 408 19.89 11.33 -5.76
N GLY A 409 20.28 12.60 -5.64
CA GLY A 409 21.68 12.99 -5.55
C GLY A 409 22.30 12.69 -4.18
N PRO A 410 23.64 12.74 -4.08
CA PRO A 410 24.33 12.46 -2.81
C PRO A 410 23.83 13.40 -1.71
N GLU A 411 23.64 12.82 -0.51
CA GLU A 411 23.22 13.57 0.67
C GLU A 411 24.41 14.33 1.24
N THR A 412 24.18 15.59 1.61
CA THR A 412 25.20 16.42 2.28
C THR A 412 24.67 16.86 3.63
N LEU A 413 25.56 17.30 4.51
CA LEU A 413 25.15 17.83 5.82
C LEU A 413 24.20 19.03 5.67
N ALA A 414 24.40 19.83 4.63
CA ALA A 414 23.51 20.97 4.34
C ALA A 414 22.14 20.54 3.82
N SER A 415 22.05 19.41 3.13
CA SER A 415 20.80 18.94 2.52
C SER A 415 19.90 18.16 3.47
N ILE A 416 20.38 17.78 4.64
CA ILE A 416 19.60 17.00 5.64
C ILE A 416 18.30 17.74 6.00
N ALA A 417 18.36 19.05 6.19
CA ALA A 417 17.23 19.85 6.61
C ALA A 417 16.22 20.18 5.50
N GLN A 418 16.52 19.84 4.24
CA GLN A 418 15.64 20.12 3.09
C GLN A 418 14.37 19.26 3.12
N ASN A 419 14.39 18.15 3.85
CA ASN A 419 13.25 17.24 3.97
C ASN A 419 12.91 17.10 5.46
N PRO A 420 12.07 17.98 6.01
CA PRO A 420 11.85 18.03 7.46
C PRO A 420 11.29 16.74 8.06
N LEU A 421 10.36 16.06 7.37
CA LEU A 421 9.77 14.82 7.87
C LEU A 421 10.83 13.71 7.91
N ARG A 422 11.56 13.51 6.82
CA ARG A 422 12.66 12.53 6.76
C ARG A 422 13.68 12.80 7.87
N HIS A 423 14.08 14.05 8.00
CA HIS A 423 15.02 14.48 9.04
C HIS A 423 14.51 14.12 10.43
N ARG A 424 13.24 14.47 10.73
CA ARG A 424 12.62 14.22 12.04
C ARG A 424 12.55 12.72 12.34
N LEU A 425 12.11 11.92 11.37
CA LEU A 425 11.99 10.47 11.56
C LEU A 425 13.35 9.82 11.83
N ILE A 426 14.38 10.20 11.07
CA ILE A 426 15.74 9.66 11.28
C ILE A 426 16.28 10.10 12.64
N GLU A 427 16.09 11.37 13.01
CA GLU A 427 16.53 11.88 14.33
C GLU A 427 15.83 11.14 15.49
N HIS A 428 14.59 10.70 15.32
CA HIS A 428 13.86 9.95 16.34
C HIS A 428 14.48 8.56 16.59
N CYS A 429 15.31 8.05 15.70
CA CYS A 429 16.10 6.84 15.97
C CYS A 429 17.11 7.05 17.11
N ASP A 430 17.44 8.30 17.41
CA ASP A 430 18.35 8.70 18.49
C ASP A 430 17.69 9.75 19.39
N HIS A 431 16.47 9.48 19.82
CA HIS A 431 15.68 10.36 20.68
C HIS A 431 16.09 10.17 22.15
N LEU A 432 15.86 11.20 22.96
CA LEU A 432 16.06 11.11 24.41
C LEU A 432 15.18 10.06 25.07
N SER A 433 13.96 9.87 24.54
CA SER A 433 13.08 8.77 24.96
C SER A 433 13.48 7.50 24.24
N ASP A 434 13.86 6.48 24.99
CA ASP A 434 14.22 5.17 24.44
C ASP A 434 13.02 4.51 23.73
N GLU A 435 11.81 4.71 24.26
CA GLU A 435 10.59 4.18 23.65
C GLU A 435 10.39 4.74 22.23
N ILE A 436 10.60 6.03 22.04
CA ILE A 436 10.50 6.68 20.72
C ILE A 436 11.57 6.11 19.79
N SER A 437 12.81 5.99 20.28
CA SER A 437 13.91 5.45 19.49
C SER A 437 13.62 4.01 19.03
N ILE A 438 13.17 3.16 19.95
CA ILE A 438 12.82 1.76 19.64
C ILE A 438 11.68 1.70 18.63
N MET A 439 10.62 2.47 18.85
CA MET A 439 9.47 2.49 17.95
C MET A 439 9.87 2.93 16.54
N THR A 440 10.72 3.95 16.45
CA THR A 440 11.20 4.48 15.17
C THR A 440 12.12 3.49 14.46
N LEU A 441 13.03 2.84 15.19
CA LEU A 441 13.90 1.79 14.64
C LEU A 441 13.06 0.63 14.09
N ARG A 442 12.01 0.23 14.79
CA ARG A 442 11.08 -0.81 14.31
C ARG A 442 10.36 -0.37 13.04
N LEU A 443 10.01 0.91 12.94
CA LEU A 443 9.40 1.48 11.75
C LEU A 443 10.34 1.36 10.54
N PHE A 444 11.60 1.71 10.71
CA PHE A 444 12.59 1.58 9.64
C PHE A 444 12.87 0.12 9.29
N GLU A 445 12.84 -0.80 10.27
CA GLU A 445 12.92 -2.25 9.99
C GLU A 445 11.80 -2.70 9.05
N GLN A 446 10.58 -2.26 9.32
CA GLN A 446 9.43 -2.57 8.47
C GLN A 446 9.58 -1.97 7.09
N LEU A 447 10.04 -0.72 7.02
CA LEU A 447 10.20 0.01 5.77
C LEU A 447 11.24 -0.65 4.87
N ILE A 448 12.38 -1.05 5.42
CA ILE A 448 13.48 -1.70 4.68
C ILE A 448 13.01 -3.01 4.02
N GLN A 449 12.06 -3.70 4.63
CA GLN A 449 11.53 -4.97 4.11
C GLN A 449 10.50 -4.80 2.99
N LYS A 450 10.04 -3.57 2.74
CA LYS A 450 9.07 -3.30 1.67
C LYS A 450 9.74 -3.39 0.28
N PRO A 451 9.02 -3.91 -0.73
CA PRO A 451 9.60 -4.08 -2.07
C PRO A 451 9.61 -2.77 -2.86
N ASN A 452 10.42 -1.82 -2.43
CA ASN A 452 10.55 -0.51 -3.08
C ASN A 452 12.02 -0.11 -3.09
N GLN A 453 12.55 0.07 -4.30
CA GLN A 453 13.96 0.38 -4.52
C GLN A 453 14.37 1.74 -3.95
N HIS A 454 13.48 2.71 -4.00
CA HIS A 454 13.78 4.08 -3.55
C HIS A 454 14.05 4.16 -2.05
N ILE A 455 13.45 3.26 -1.25
CA ILE A 455 13.72 3.20 0.20
C ILE A 455 15.21 3.04 0.46
N LEU A 456 15.82 2.04 -0.17
CA LEU A 456 17.23 1.73 0.03
C LEU A 456 18.14 2.76 -0.62
N HIS A 457 17.71 3.30 -1.76
CA HIS A 457 18.46 4.37 -2.42
C HIS A 457 18.49 5.62 -1.53
N SER A 458 17.35 6.05 -1.01
CA SER A 458 17.26 7.24 -0.16
C SER A 458 18.01 7.10 1.15
N LEU A 459 17.90 5.94 1.81
CA LEU A 459 18.50 5.73 3.13
C LEU A 459 20.00 5.51 3.08
N MET A 460 20.53 4.95 1.99
CA MET A 460 21.90 4.47 2.00
C MET A 460 22.61 4.64 0.65
N LEU A 461 22.08 4.10 -0.44
CA LEU A 461 22.81 3.98 -1.71
C LEU A 461 23.15 5.31 -2.36
N ARG A 462 22.33 6.34 -2.20
CA ARG A 462 22.59 7.67 -2.77
C ARG A 462 23.91 8.27 -2.27
N SER A 463 24.34 7.86 -1.08
CA SER A 463 25.60 8.29 -0.48
C SER A 463 26.78 7.37 -0.84
N LEU A 464 26.50 6.13 -1.25
CA LEU A 464 27.53 5.12 -1.54
C LEU A 464 27.85 4.98 -3.02
N GLU A 465 27.02 5.50 -3.91
CA GLU A 465 27.14 5.29 -5.37
C GLU A 465 28.47 5.74 -5.95
N GLU A 466 29.01 6.85 -5.46
CA GLU A 466 30.26 7.41 -5.97
C GLU A 466 31.50 6.77 -5.36
N ARG A 467 31.33 5.95 -4.32
CA ARG A 467 32.41 5.24 -3.61
C ARG A 467 33.53 6.18 -3.12
N ASN A 468 33.18 7.41 -2.79
CA ASN A 468 34.16 8.40 -2.32
C ASN A 468 34.59 8.20 -0.86
N TYR A 469 34.11 7.13 -0.22
CA TYR A 469 34.63 6.66 1.07
C TYR A 469 35.98 5.95 0.94
N LEU A 470 36.37 5.53 -0.28
CA LEU A 470 37.65 4.84 -0.52
C LEU A 470 38.81 5.82 -0.59
N GLU A 471 39.95 5.38 -0.12
CA GLU A 471 41.18 6.17 -0.22
C GLU A 471 41.69 6.17 -1.68
N ASN A 472 41.71 7.34 -2.30
CA ASN A 472 42.27 7.53 -3.64
C ASN A 472 43.78 7.67 -3.53
N LYS A 473 44.51 6.56 -3.63
CA LYS A 473 45.94 6.61 -3.88
C LYS A 473 46.14 6.78 -5.39
N PRO A 474 46.86 7.80 -5.84
CA PRO A 474 47.20 7.85 -7.25
C PRO A 474 48.00 6.59 -7.60
N GLN A 475 47.72 6.07 -8.78
CA GLN A 475 48.29 4.83 -9.29
C GLN A 475 49.77 5.01 -9.70
N GLU A 476 50.48 5.89 -8.99
CA GLU A 476 51.91 6.09 -9.24
C GLU A 476 52.72 5.27 -8.24
N GLU A 477 53.42 4.31 -8.83
CA GLU A 477 54.55 3.62 -8.23
C GLU A 477 54.25 2.71 -7.04
N ARG A 478 53.74 1.54 -7.36
CA ARG A 478 54.05 0.38 -6.54
C ARG A 478 55.42 -0.15 -7.00
N GLU A 479 56.46 0.38 -6.42
CA GLU A 479 57.74 -0.34 -6.44
C GLU A 479 57.53 -1.63 -5.66
N PRO A 480 58.04 -2.76 -6.15
CA PRO A 480 57.98 -3.99 -5.38
C PRO A 480 58.88 -3.79 -4.14
N VAL A 481 58.26 -3.73 -2.98
CA VAL A 481 58.98 -3.74 -1.71
C VAL A 481 59.48 -5.17 -1.52
N GLU A 482 60.75 -5.37 -1.89
CA GLU A 482 61.45 -6.55 -1.44
C GLU A 482 61.76 -6.38 0.04
N ASN A 483 61.36 -7.43 0.78
CA ASN A 483 61.78 -7.68 2.16
C ASN A 483 61.26 -6.71 3.22
N GLY A 484 59.98 -6.89 3.52
CA GLY A 484 59.50 -6.62 4.88
C GLY A 484 59.25 -7.96 5.57
N GLN A 485 59.87 -8.13 6.69
CA GLN A 485 59.61 -9.29 7.56
C GLN A 485 58.11 -9.39 7.87
N PRO A 486 57.58 -10.60 7.87
CA PRO A 486 56.19 -10.74 8.27
C PRO A 486 56.06 -10.32 9.72
N HIS A 487 55.32 -9.27 9.94
CA HIS A 487 54.78 -9.04 11.25
C HIS A 487 53.94 -10.25 11.60
N ASP A 488 54.18 -10.80 12.76
CA ASP A 488 53.48 -11.91 13.33
C ASP A 488 51.95 -11.70 13.19
N PHE A 489 51.42 -12.20 12.08
CA PHE A 489 50.04 -12.54 12.09
C PHE A 489 49.92 -13.69 13.10
N ILE A 490 49.30 -13.39 14.21
CA ILE A 490 48.89 -14.39 15.17
C ILE A 490 48.14 -15.45 14.36
N ASP A 491 48.74 -16.61 14.27
CA ASP A 491 48.08 -17.82 13.75
C ASP A 491 46.91 -18.09 14.69
N LEU A 492 45.78 -17.52 14.37
CA LEU A 492 44.56 -17.83 15.06
C LEU A 492 44.22 -19.27 14.66
N GLU A 493 44.47 -20.18 15.59
CA GLU A 493 44.09 -21.58 15.47
C GLU A 493 42.65 -21.63 14.98
N GLU A 494 42.41 -22.41 13.94
CA GLU A 494 41.08 -22.67 13.40
C GLU A 494 40.16 -23.06 14.55
N ASP A 495 39.13 -22.27 14.77
CA ASP A 495 38.11 -22.58 15.75
C ASP A 495 37.46 -23.90 15.30
N PRO A 496 37.54 -24.96 16.14
CA PRO A 496 37.00 -26.27 15.71
C PRO A 496 35.50 -26.27 15.40
N LEU A 497 34.78 -25.23 15.79
CA LEU A 497 33.36 -25.11 15.50
C LEU A 497 33.05 -24.89 14.01
N PHE A 498 34.07 -24.58 13.19
CA PHE A 498 33.86 -24.28 11.77
C PHE A 498 34.15 -25.44 10.82
N VAL A 499 34.72 -26.54 11.28
CA VAL A 499 35.34 -27.49 10.36
C VAL A 499 34.42 -28.64 9.93
N ASP A 500 33.36 -28.96 10.69
CA ASP A 500 32.78 -30.29 10.49
C ASP A 500 31.35 -30.39 9.98
N ASP A 501 30.65 -29.30 9.65
CA ASP A 501 29.22 -29.45 9.38
C ASP A 501 28.75 -28.97 7.99
N PHE A 502 29.66 -28.70 7.06
CA PHE A 502 29.27 -28.35 5.70
C PHE A 502 29.61 -29.45 4.74
N SER A 503 28.74 -30.48 4.70
CA SER A 503 28.83 -31.45 3.58
C SER A 503 28.33 -30.77 2.29
N PRO A 504 28.96 -31.08 1.14
CA PRO A 504 28.64 -30.40 -0.12
C PRO A 504 27.25 -30.67 -0.68
N GLU A 505 26.43 -31.43 0.00
CA GLU A 505 25.14 -31.91 -0.54
C GLU A 505 24.00 -30.92 -0.36
N ASN A 506 24.19 -29.88 0.43
CA ASN A 506 23.15 -28.85 0.66
C ASN A 506 23.43 -27.57 -0.12
N ARG A 507 23.91 -27.71 -1.35
CA ARG A 507 24.02 -26.57 -2.25
C ARG A 507 22.63 -26.19 -2.74
N LEU A 508 22.04 -25.24 -2.05
CA LEU A 508 20.86 -24.58 -2.57
C LEU A 508 21.27 -23.83 -3.84
N SER A 509 20.60 -24.15 -4.93
CA SER A 509 20.82 -23.49 -6.20
C SER A 509 20.63 -21.99 -6.04
N SER A 510 21.64 -21.23 -6.38
CA SER A 510 21.55 -19.77 -6.39
C SER A 510 20.48 -19.32 -7.38
N PRO A 511 19.67 -18.31 -7.03
CA PRO A 511 18.69 -17.77 -7.98
C PRO A 511 19.38 -17.31 -9.27
N ASP A 512 18.74 -17.55 -10.40
CA ASP A 512 19.30 -17.30 -11.74
C ASP A 512 19.79 -15.86 -11.97
N TRP A 513 19.22 -14.89 -11.24
CA TRP A 513 19.64 -13.48 -11.41
C TRP A 513 20.99 -13.19 -10.77
N LEU A 514 21.42 -13.97 -9.78
CA LEU A 514 22.77 -13.84 -9.21
C LEU A 514 23.85 -14.28 -10.21
N SER A 515 23.49 -15.19 -11.14
CA SER A 515 24.42 -15.65 -12.18
C SER A 515 24.66 -14.57 -13.26
N ASN A 516 23.78 -13.57 -13.35
CA ASN A 516 23.88 -12.52 -14.38
C ASN A 516 24.36 -11.19 -13.85
N SER A 517 24.62 -11.07 -12.56
CA SER A 517 25.20 -9.81 -12.06
C SER A 517 26.71 -9.83 -12.28
N PRO A 518 27.27 -8.77 -12.88
CA PRO A 518 28.74 -8.68 -13.00
C PRO A 518 29.33 -8.35 -11.64
N THR A 519 29.55 -9.38 -10.84
CA THR A 519 30.24 -9.26 -9.57
C THR A 519 31.75 -9.16 -9.80
N HIS A 520 32.14 -8.28 -10.69
CA HIS A 520 33.56 -7.92 -10.78
C HIS A 520 33.78 -6.66 -9.96
N SER A 521 33.82 -6.84 -8.66
CA SER A 521 34.60 -5.91 -7.86
C SER A 521 36.07 -6.04 -8.37
N PRO A 522 36.68 -4.98 -8.83
CA PRO A 522 38.07 -5.08 -9.34
C PRO A 522 39.07 -5.44 -8.27
N TYR A 523 38.63 -5.69 -7.06
CA TYR A 523 39.53 -5.98 -5.93
C TYR A 523 39.68 -7.48 -5.62
N HIS A 524 38.95 -8.38 -6.31
CA HIS A 524 38.92 -9.81 -5.96
C HIS A 524 39.29 -10.71 -7.13
N ALA A 525 40.28 -10.35 -7.88
CA ALA A 525 40.83 -11.22 -8.92
C ALA A 525 41.93 -12.13 -8.36
N LYS A 526 41.56 -13.08 -7.47
CA LYS A 526 42.49 -14.13 -7.03
C LYS A 526 41.78 -15.48 -6.98
N PRO A 527 42.48 -16.56 -7.36
CA PRO A 527 41.86 -17.85 -7.60
C PRO A 527 41.52 -18.68 -6.35
N ASP A 528 41.79 -18.19 -5.15
CA ASP A 528 41.52 -18.91 -3.90
C ASP A 528 40.34 -18.32 -3.14
N GLY A 529 39.12 -18.44 -3.72
CA GLY A 529 37.91 -17.90 -3.13
C GLY A 529 37.55 -18.47 -1.77
N LYS A 530 38.00 -19.67 -1.43
CA LYS A 530 37.72 -20.30 -0.14
C LYS A 530 38.50 -19.66 1.00
N THR A 531 39.75 -19.29 0.77
CA THR A 531 40.60 -18.68 1.82
C THR A 531 40.17 -17.27 2.16
N GLU A 532 39.67 -16.51 1.19
CA GLU A 532 39.20 -15.13 1.43
C GLU A 532 37.92 -15.08 2.26
N VAL A 533 36.99 -16.01 2.01
CA VAL A 533 35.73 -16.10 2.78
C VAL A 533 36.04 -16.39 4.25
N HIS A 534 36.93 -17.35 4.53
CA HIS A 534 37.32 -17.66 5.92
C HIS A 534 37.98 -16.48 6.62
N LYS A 535 38.82 -15.73 5.91
CA LYS A 535 39.47 -14.53 6.50
C LYS A 535 38.44 -13.46 6.87
N ILE A 536 37.45 -13.24 6.01
CA ILE A 536 36.39 -12.24 6.25
C ILE A 536 35.53 -12.67 7.45
N VAL A 537 35.11 -13.94 7.45
CA VAL A 537 34.29 -14.50 8.57
C VAL A 537 35.07 -14.39 9.89
N ASN A 538 36.34 -14.81 9.88
CA ASN A 538 37.19 -14.75 11.06
C ASN A 538 37.43 -13.31 11.51
N SER A 539 37.54 -12.35 10.58
CA SER A 539 37.69 -10.95 10.94
C SER A 539 36.55 -10.44 11.80
N PHE A 540 35.31 -10.85 11.49
CA PHE A 540 34.16 -10.50 12.31
C PHE A 540 34.12 -11.29 13.63
N LEU A 541 34.41 -12.58 13.59
CA LEU A 541 34.34 -13.44 14.80
C LEU A 541 35.45 -13.11 15.81
N CYS A 542 36.61 -12.68 15.34
CA CYS A 542 37.76 -12.36 16.20
C CYS A 542 37.74 -10.93 16.70
N LEU A 543 36.76 -10.08 16.31
CA LEU A 543 36.64 -8.72 16.83
C LEU A 543 36.44 -8.70 18.34
N VAL A 544 35.57 -9.57 18.85
CA VAL A 544 35.28 -9.66 20.27
C VAL A 544 36.37 -10.48 20.93
N PRO A 545 37.03 -9.96 22.01
CA PRO A 545 38.06 -10.73 22.69
C PRO A 545 37.48 -11.96 23.41
N ASP A 546 38.32 -12.96 23.63
CA ASP A 546 37.90 -14.26 24.21
C ASP A 546 37.23 -14.09 25.57
N GLU A 547 37.70 -13.15 26.39
CA GLU A 547 37.10 -12.85 27.68
C GLU A 547 35.65 -12.37 27.59
N ALA A 548 35.28 -11.80 26.43
CA ALA A 548 33.95 -11.25 26.18
C ALA A 548 33.06 -12.20 25.38
N LYS A 549 33.58 -13.36 24.98
CA LYS A 549 32.80 -14.40 24.29
C LYS A 549 32.07 -15.29 25.27
N SER A 550 30.77 -15.14 25.38
CA SER A 550 29.95 -15.88 26.34
C SER A 550 29.14 -17.01 25.72
N SER A 551 28.98 -17.01 24.40
CA SER A 551 28.12 -17.98 23.71
C SER A 551 28.67 -19.41 23.76
N SER A 552 29.99 -19.59 23.81
CA SER A 552 30.63 -20.92 23.82
C SER A 552 30.33 -21.72 25.10
N HIS A 553 29.84 -21.05 26.15
CA HIS A 553 29.57 -21.67 27.45
C HIS A 553 28.09 -22.01 27.67
N VAL A 554 27.22 -21.74 26.68
CA VAL A 554 25.78 -21.99 26.80
C VAL A 554 25.31 -22.77 25.58
N GLU A 555 24.68 -23.92 25.81
CA GLU A 555 24.13 -24.77 24.73
C GLU A 555 22.96 -24.08 24.05
N GLY A 556 22.82 -24.28 22.74
CA GLY A 556 21.72 -23.81 21.94
C GLY A 556 21.93 -22.44 21.30
N THR A 557 23.11 -21.83 21.45
CA THR A 557 23.45 -20.54 20.87
C THR A 557 24.44 -20.67 19.71
N GLY A 558 24.30 -21.74 18.91
CA GLY A 558 25.25 -22.08 17.86
C GLY A 558 25.20 -21.14 16.66
N TYR A 559 26.34 -21.00 15.99
CA TYR A 559 26.52 -20.23 14.77
C TYR A 559 25.65 -20.74 13.62
N ASP A 560 25.28 -22.02 13.62
CA ASP A 560 24.44 -22.66 12.59
C ASP A 560 23.07 -21.99 12.48
N THR A 561 22.50 -21.53 13.57
CA THR A 561 21.22 -20.82 13.55
C THR A 561 21.35 -19.52 12.76
N TYR A 562 22.44 -18.78 12.97
CA TYR A 562 22.71 -17.54 12.23
C TYR A 562 22.91 -17.81 10.75
N LEU A 563 23.60 -18.91 10.38
CA LEU A 563 23.79 -19.28 8.97
C LEU A 563 22.48 -19.60 8.30
N ARG A 564 21.60 -20.38 8.94
CA ARG A 564 20.27 -20.72 8.40
C ARG A 564 19.42 -19.48 8.20
N ASP A 565 19.39 -18.60 9.21
CA ASP A 565 18.63 -17.36 9.14
C ASP A 565 19.17 -16.43 8.06
N ALA A 566 20.50 -16.31 7.93
CA ALA A 566 21.13 -15.50 6.90
C ALA A 566 20.81 -16.01 5.50
N HIS A 567 20.85 -17.34 5.28
CA HIS A 567 20.48 -17.97 4.00
C HIS A 567 19.05 -17.63 3.62
N ARG A 568 18.13 -17.84 4.57
CA ARG A 568 16.69 -17.60 4.34
C ARG A 568 16.44 -16.14 4.03
N GLN A 569 16.94 -15.23 4.84
CA GLN A 569 16.71 -13.80 4.70
C GLN A 569 17.37 -13.24 3.44
N PHE A 570 18.58 -13.69 3.12
CA PHE A 570 19.28 -13.28 1.89
C PHE A 570 18.50 -13.72 0.65
N ARG A 571 17.99 -14.96 0.64
CA ARG A 571 17.15 -15.46 -0.44
C ARG A 571 15.89 -14.61 -0.60
N ASP A 572 15.23 -14.26 0.49
CA ASP A 572 14.03 -13.43 0.47
C ASP A 572 14.32 -12.05 -0.11
N TYR A 573 15.41 -11.41 0.30
CA TYR A 573 15.83 -10.11 -0.24
C TYR A 573 16.22 -10.20 -1.71
N CYS A 574 16.88 -11.28 -2.11
CA CYS A 574 17.21 -11.51 -3.51
C CYS A 574 15.95 -11.58 -4.37
N GLY A 575 14.92 -12.26 -3.88
CA GLY A 575 13.63 -12.35 -4.55
C GLY A 575 12.96 -10.98 -4.70
N ILE A 576 12.99 -10.18 -3.66
CA ILE A 576 12.42 -8.82 -3.66
C ILE A 576 13.16 -7.94 -4.67
N CYS A 577 14.49 -8.03 -4.72
CA CYS A 577 15.35 -7.15 -5.52
C CYS A 577 15.51 -7.62 -6.97
N GLN A 578 14.93 -8.75 -7.35
CA GLN A 578 15.12 -9.37 -8.67
C GLN A 578 14.77 -8.44 -9.83
N ARG A 579 13.78 -7.58 -9.65
CA ARG A 579 13.31 -6.66 -10.71
C ARG A 579 13.97 -5.28 -10.66
N TRP A 580 14.84 -5.05 -9.67
CA TRP A 580 15.48 -3.75 -9.52
C TRP A 580 16.68 -3.63 -10.44
N ASP A 581 16.92 -2.44 -10.99
CA ASP A 581 18.06 -2.18 -11.87
C ASP A 581 19.32 -1.88 -11.04
N TRP A 582 19.83 -2.91 -10.37
CA TRP A 582 21.09 -2.85 -9.62
C TRP A 582 22.30 -3.32 -10.46
N ARG A 583 22.14 -3.42 -11.79
CA ARG A 583 23.16 -3.90 -12.72
C ARG A 583 24.04 -2.78 -13.28
N GLY A 584 23.87 -1.58 -12.80
CA GLY A 584 24.78 -0.52 -13.25
C GLY A 584 26.21 -0.77 -12.78
N UNK A 585 27.02 -1.10 -13.60
CA UNK A 585 28.19 -1.24 -13.33
C UNK A 585 28.58 -0.18 -12.67
N PRO A 586 29.39 -0.39 -11.86
CA PRO A 586 29.98 0.76 -11.26
C PRO A 586 30.52 1.68 -12.33
N LYS A 587 29.96 2.82 -12.44
CA LYS A 587 30.50 3.85 -13.33
C LYS A 587 31.98 3.93 -13.03
N ALA A 588 32.79 3.60 -14.04
CA ALA A 588 34.22 3.78 -13.93
C ALA A 588 34.47 5.13 -13.30
N MET A 589 35.41 5.19 -12.39
CA MET A 589 35.73 6.39 -11.63
C MET A 589 36.22 7.53 -12.55
N GLU A 590 35.31 7.99 -13.41
CA GLU A 590 35.55 9.21 -14.16
C GLU A 590 35.11 10.39 -13.29
N LYS A 591 36.08 11.04 -12.73
CA LYS A 591 35.97 12.31 -12.00
C LYS A 591 35.11 12.20 -10.71
N CYS A 592 35.68 11.60 -9.70
CA CYS A 592 35.32 11.97 -8.33
C CYS A 592 35.71 13.43 -8.14
N ASP A 593 34.71 14.22 -7.74
CA ASP A 593 34.99 15.57 -7.25
C ASP A 593 35.74 15.39 -5.93
N LEU A 594 37.06 15.43 -6.00
CA LEU A 594 37.95 15.18 -4.88
C LEU A 594 37.79 16.23 -3.75
N ASP A 595 37.01 17.27 -4.01
CA ASP A 595 36.84 18.39 -3.07
C ASP A 595 35.65 18.25 -2.12
N SER A 596 34.75 17.27 -2.33
CA SER A 596 33.62 17.08 -1.40
C SER A 596 33.94 15.90 -0.48
N PRO A 597 33.97 16.12 0.85
CA PRO A 597 34.20 15.02 1.79
C PRO A 597 33.05 14.01 1.77
N PHE A 598 33.40 12.73 1.94
CA PHE A 598 32.38 11.66 2.01
C PHE A 598 31.48 11.88 3.22
N PHE A 599 30.16 11.73 2.99
CA PHE A 599 29.15 11.71 4.05
C PHE A 599 28.30 10.46 3.86
N GLU A 600 28.25 9.61 4.88
CA GLU A 600 27.53 8.31 4.83
C GLU A 600 26.01 8.47 4.72
N GLY A 601 25.52 9.69 4.86
CA GLY A 601 24.07 9.96 4.89
C GLY A 601 23.54 10.00 6.32
N HIS A 602 22.43 10.68 6.49
CA HIS A 602 21.85 10.94 7.80
C HIS A 602 21.47 9.65 8.52
N PHE A 603 20.86 8.71 7.80
CA PHE A 603 20.38 7.44 8.39
C PHE A 603 21.53 6.60 8.93
N LEU A 604 22.55 6.36 8.10
CA LEU A 604 23.73 5.59 8.55
C LEU A 604 24.50 6.32 9.63
N LYS A 605 24.58 7.66 9.54
CA LYS A 605 25.23 8.46 10.60
C LYS A 605 24.58 8.19 11.96
N VAL A 606 23.27 8.26 12.05
CA VAL A 606 22.53 8.03 13.30
C VAL A 606 22.73 6.59 13.78
N LEU A 607 22.64 5.60 12.88
CA LEU A 607 22.83 4.19 13.22
C LEU A 607 24.26 3.91 13.70
N PHE A 608 25.27 4.48 13.02
CA PHE A 608 26.67 4.31 13.41
C PHE A 608 26.95 4.99 14.76
N ASP A 609 26.38 6.17 14.98
CA ASP A 609 26.51 6.86 16.29
C ASP A 609 25.89 6.01 17.41
N ARG A 610 24.72 5.42 17.17
CA ARG A 610 24.08 4.50 18.12
C ARG A 610 24.93 3.25 18.33
N MET A 611 25.44 2.65 17.25
CA MET A 611 26.31 1.47 17.32
C MET A 611 27.57 1.76 18.13
N GLY A 612 28.14 2.96 17.99
CA GLY A 612 29.29 3.40 18.76
C GLY A 612 29.04 3.47 20.26
N ARG A 613 27.78 3.56 20.68
CA ARG A 613 27.39 3.63 22.10
C ARG A 613 26.74 2.34 22.59
N ILE A 614 26.94 1.21 21.91
CA ILE A 614 26.28 -0.07 22.23
C ILE A 614 26.58 -0.53 23.67
N LEU A 615 27.72 -0.14 24.22
CA LEU A 615 28.11 -0.51 25.58
C LEU A 615 27.44 0.36 26.65
N ASP A 616 26.80 1.47 26.28
CA ASP A 616 26.28 2.48 27.22
C ASP A 616 24.78 2.74 27.05
N GLN A 617 24.07 1.93 26.28
CA GLN A 617 22.64 2.14 26.01
C GLN A 617 21.83 0.89 26.33
N PRO A 618 20.50 1.03 26.49
CA PRO A 618 19.66 -0.10 26.91
C PRO A 618 19.69 -1.28 25.94
N TYR A 619 19.48 -2.46 26.48
CA TYR A 619 19.48 -3.73 25.75
C TYR A 619 18.53 -3.70 24.56
N ASP A 620 17.29 -3.21 24.75
CA ASP A 620 16.28 -3.19 23.68
C ASP A 620 16.67 -2.24 22.55
N VAL A 621 17.30 -1.12 22.87
CA VAL A 621 17.84 -0.20 21.84
C VAL A 621 18.92 -0.91 21.03
N ASN A 622 19.83 -1.61 21.70
CA ASN A 622 20.92 -2.36 21.06
C ASN A 622 20.35 -3.42 20.09
N LEU A 623 19.33 -4.16 20.52
CA LEU A 623 18.70 -5.19 19.69
C LEU A 623 18.15 -4.60 18.40
N HIS A 624 17.49 -3.45 18.48
CA HIS A 624 16.88 -2.83 17.30
C HIS A 624 17.91 -2.17 16.37
N VAL A 625 18.94 -1.55 16.95
CA VAL A 625 20.05 -0.95 16.14
C VAL A 625 20.76 -2.04 15.35
N THR A 626 21.14 -3.14 16.00
CA THR A 626 21.84 -4.25 15.36
C THR A 626 20.93 -4.96 14.35
N SER A 627 19.64 -5.08 14.65
CA SER A 627 18.68 -5.68 13.74
C SER A 627 18.56 -4.88 12.43
N VAL A 628 18.47 -3.55 12.52
CA VAL A 628 18.40 -2.68 11.33
C VAL A 628 19.68 -2.83 10.51
N LEU A 629 20.85 -2.76 11.16
CA LEU A 629 22.15 -2.87 10.45
C LEU A 629 22.33 -4.24 9.81
N SER A 630 21.88 -5.32 10.47
CA SER A 630 21.92 -6.68 9.90
C SER A 630 21.05 -6.78 8.65
N LYS A 631 19.84 -6.23 8.69
CA LYS A 631 18.91 -6.25 7.55
C LYS A 631 19.45 -5.44 6.38
N LEU A 632 20.08 -4.30 6.64
CA LEU A 632 20.75 -3.52 5.61
C LEU A 632 21.90 -4.30 4.98
N SER A 633 22.66 -5.03 5.81
CA SER A 633 23.81 -5.83 5.36
C SER A 633 23.41 -7.00 4.47
N LEU A 634 22.17 -7.50 4.62
CA LEU A 634 21.64 -8.61 3.81
C LEU A 634 21.30 -8.22 2.38
N LEU A 635 21.21 -6.92 2.08
CA LEU A 635 20.76 -6.45 0.77
C LEU A 635 21.82 -6.78 -0.32
N PRO A 636 21.39 -7.34 -1.46
CA PRO A 636 22.32 -7.87 -2.47
C PRO A 636 22.87 -6.81 -3.41
N HIS A 637 23.42 -5.73 -2.89
CA HIS A 637 24.05 -4.66 -3.69
C HIS A 637 25.56 -4.66 -3.45
N PRO A 638 26.39 -4.58 -4.50
CA PRO A 638 27.85 -4.63 -4.33
C PRO A 638 28.41 -3.54 -3.41
N HIS A 639 27.91 -2.31 -3.50
CA HIS A 639 28.39 -1.21 -2.65
C HIS A 639 28.01 -1.42 -1.18
N ILE A 640 26.85 -1.99 -0.92
CA ILE A 640 26.41 -2.33 0.44
C ILE A 640 27.34 -3.41 1.00
N HIS A 641 27.62 -4.43 0.21
CA HIS A 641 28.51 -5.52 0.61
C HIS A 641 29.92 -4.97 0.93
N GLU A 642 30.45 -4.12 0.08
CA GLU A 642 31.75 -3.50 0.28
C GLU A 642 31.78 -2.62 1.54
N TYR A 643 30.79 -1.73 1.68
CA TYR A 643 30.80 -0.72 2.73
C TYR A 643 30.46 -1.29 4.11
N LEU A 644 29.54 -2.27 4.19
CA LEU A 644 29.09 -2.83 5.46
C LEU A 644 29.77 -4.14 5.87
N LEU A 645 30.24 -4.94 4.89
CA LEU A 645 30.71 -6.31 5.18
C LEU A 645 32.16 -6.57 4.83
N ASP A 646 32.87 -5.63 4.20
CA ASP A 646 34.28 -5.84 3.86
C ASP A 646 35.17 -5.31 4.99
N PRO A 647 35.82 -6.20 5.76
CA PRO A 647 36.72 -5.76 6.84
C PRO A 647 38.02 -5.16 6.31
N TYR A 648 38.36 -5.41 5.05
CA TYR A 648 39.62 -4.93 4.40
C TYR A 648 39.41 -3.66 3.57
N ILE A 649 38.26 -3.02 3.73
CA ILE A 649 37.93 -1.79 3.01
C ILE A 649 38.97 -0.70 3.34
N ASN A 650 39.53 -0.07 2.29
CA ASN A 650 40.56 0.97 2.42
C ASN A 650 39.88 2.34 2.49
N LEU A 651 39.55 2.75 3.70
CA LEU A 651 38.80 3.99 3.95
C LEU A 651 39.69 5.22 3.79
N GLY A 652 39.17 6.28 3.17
CA GLY A 652 39.77 7.58 3.14
C GLY A 652 39.83 8.22 4.52
N PRO A 653 40.66 9.29 4.67
CA PRO A 653 40.80 9.95 5.98
C PRO A 653 39.44 10.54 6.42
N GLY A 654 39.11 10.33 7.69
CA GLY A 654 37.87 10.80 8.28
C GLY A 654 36.61 9.98 7.94
N CYS A 655 36.76 8.95 7.11
CA CYS A 655 35.65 8.06 6.75
C CYS A 655 35.53 6.90 7.72
N ARG A 656 34.31 6.38 7.91
CA ARG A 656 34.05 5.20 8.73
C ARG A 656 33.14 4.23 7.98
N SER A 657 33.29 2.96 8.29
CA SER A 657 32.43 1.87 7.83
C SER A 657 31.82 1.20 9.06
N LEU A 658 30.93 0.24 8.84
CA LEU A 658 30.37 -0.55 9.94
C LEU A 658 31.49 -1.28 10.69
N PHE A 659 32.42 -1.90 9.97
CA PHE A 659 33.53 -2.62 10.57
C PHE A 659 34.40 -1.70 11.42
N SER A 660 34.74 -0.51 10.94
CA SER A 660 35.57 0.44 11.68
C SER A 660 34.88 0.94 12.95
N VAL A 661 33.57 1.12 12.92
CA VAL A 661 32.78 1.50 14.13
C VAL A 661 32.86 0.37 15.17
N ILE A 662 32.70 -0.88 14.74
CA ILE A 662 32.77 -2.03 15.65
C ILE A 662 34.18 -2.15 16.24
N VAL A 663 35.23 -1.97 15.44
CA VAL A 663 36.63 -2.01 15.92
C VAL A 663 36.85 -0.98 17.02
N ARG A 664 36.32 0.23 16.84
CA ARG A 664 36.43 1.30 17.85
C ARG A 664 35.72 0.93 19.17
N VAL A 665 34.52 0.34 19.05
CA VAL A 665 33.75 -0.14 20.22
C VAL A 665 34.54 -1.22 20.96
N VAL A 666 35.12 -2.18 20.23
CA VAL A 666 35.91 -3.27 20.82
C VAL A 666 37.14 -2.70 21.53
N GLY A 667 37.80 -1.70 20.96
CA GLY A 667 38.92 -1.01 21.59
C GLY A 667 38.54 -0.42 22.94
N ASP A 668 37.40 0.26 23.01
CA ASP A 668 36.85 0.81 24.26
C ASP A 668 36.50 -0.32 25.24
N LEU A 669 35.91 -1.41 24.74
CA LEU A 669 35.55 -2.57 25.55
C LEU A 669 36.78 -3.19 26.23
N MET A 670 37.88 -3.33 25.49
CA MET A 670 39.12 -3.92 26.04
C MET A 670 39.68 -3.10 27.18
N LEU A 671 39.57 -1.78 27.12
CA LEU A 671 39.97 -0.89 28.19
C LEU A 671 39.05 -1.05 29.42
N ARG A 672 37.76 -1.18 29.18
CA ARG A 672 36.77 -1.33 30.28
C ARG A 672 36.84 -2.70 30.97
N ILE A 673 37.13 -3.76 30.23
CA ILE A 673 37.27 -5.12 30.80
C ILE A 673 38.36 -5.14 31.90
N GLN A 674 39.46 -4.44 31.66
CA GLN A 674 40.56 -4.40 32.62
C GLN A 674 40.16 -3.78 33.96
N ARG A 675 39.14 -2.94 33.97
CA ARG A 675 38.67 -2.22 35.19
C ARG A 675 37.57 -2.94 35.93
N ILE A 676 37.01 -4.03 35.37
CA ILE A 676 35.90 -4.75 35.99
C ILE A 676 36.40 -6.06 36.58
N PRO A 677 36.31 -6.24 37.91
CA PRO A 677 36.67 -7.53 38.50
C PRO A 677 35.64 -8.60 38.15
N ASP A 678 36.13 -9.82 37.92
CA ASP A 678 35.31 -11.00 37.59
C ASP A 678 34.41 -10.77 36.37
N PHE A 679 34.98 -10.18 35.32
CA PHE A 679 34.22 -9.80 34.12
C PHE A 679 33.54 -11.02 33.48
N THR A 680 34.31 -12.11 33.22
CA THR A 680 33.81 -13.28 32.50
C THR A 680 32.69 -14.01 33.28
N PRO A 681 32.84 -14.27 34.59
CA PRO A 681 31.73 -14.87 35.38
C PRO A 681 30.47 -14.00 35.39
N LYS A 682 30.61 -12.69 35.51
CA LYS A 682 29.48 -11.76 35.48
C LYS A 682 28.78 -11.75 34.12
N LEU A 683 29.56 -11.79 33.04
CA LEU A 683 29.03 -11.84 31.68
C LEU A 683 28.21 -13.11 31.47
N LEU A 684 28.72 -14.26 31.91
CA LEU A 684 28.00 -15.53 31.79
C LEU A 684 26.67 -15.51 32.55
N LEU A 685 26.69 -14.91 33.74
CA LEU A 685 25.48 -14.79 34.59
C LEU A 685 24.43 -13.93 33.88
N VAL A 686 24.83 -12.81 33.29
CA VAL A 686 23.92 -11.93 32.54
C VAL A 686 23.36 -12.67 31.31
N ARG A 687 24.20 -13.41 30.61
CA ARG A 687 23.75 -14.19 29.43
C ARG A 687 22.70 -15.24 29.84
N LYS A 688 22.94 -15.97 30.94
CA LYS A 688 21.96 -16.95 31.43
C LYS A 688 20.66 -16.28 31.85
N ARG A 689 20.72 -15.09 32.42
CA ARG A 689 19.53 -14.32 32.81
C ARG A 689 18.72 -13.92 31.55
N LEU A 690 19.39 -13.44 30.53
CA LEU A 690 18.74 -13.07 29.27
C LEU A 690 18.08 -14.27 28.57
N LEU A 691 18.63 -15.47 28.77
CA LEU A 691 18.07 -16.72 28.24
C LEU A 691 16.97 -17.32 29.13
N GLY A 692 16.69 -16.71 30.28
CA GLY A 692 15.69 -17.20 31.23
C GLY A 692 16.16 -18.37 32.09
N LEU A 693 17.46 -18.67 32.13
CA LEU A 693 18.02 -19.81 32.82
C LEU A 693 18.35 -19.49 34.29
N GLU A 694 18.34 -18.20 34.66
CA GLU A 694 18.62 -17.74 36.04
C GLU A 694 17.47 -16.86 36.51
N PRO A 695 17.07 -16.95 37.80
CA PRO A 695 15.99 -16.12 38.34
C PRO A 695 16.38 -14.66 38.44
N GLU A 696 15.43 -13.79 38.21
CA GLU A 696 15.57 -12.36 38.38
C GLU A 696 15.72 -12.07 39.91
N GLY A 697 16.64 -11.19 40.26
CA GLY A 697 16.75 -10.75 41.64
C GLY A 697 18.16 -10.46 42.16
N LEU A 698 19.17 -10.81 41.39
CA LEU A 698 20.56 -10.45 41.76
C LEU A 698 20.92 -9.13 41.08
N ASN A 699 21.30 -8.16 41.90
CA ASN A 699 21.76 -6.86 41.41
C ASN A 699 23.20 -7.01 40.91
N ILE A 700 23.39 -6.99 39.61
CA ILE A 700 24.71 -7.13 39.00
C ILE A 700 25.21 -5.75 38.58
N ASP A 701 26.41 -5.38 39.05
CA ASP A 701 27.05 -4.15 38.62
C ASP A 701 27.42 -4.22 37.15
N HIS A 702 27.38 -3.07 36.47
CA HIS A 702 27.71 -2.93 35.04
C HIS A 702 26.77 -3.70 34.11
N MET A 703 25.49 -3.83 34.50
CA MET A 703 24.49 -4.60 33.75
C MET A 703 24.38 -4.11 32.30
N THR A 704 24.30 -2.79 32.07
CA THR A 704 24.18 -2.18 30.73
C THR A 704 25.36 -2.57 29.86
N LEU A 705 26.58 -2.46 30.39
CA LEU A 705 27.81 -2.84 29.66
C LEU A 705 27.78 -4.32 29.31
N LEU A 706 27.45 -5.19 30.26
CA LEU A 706 27.46 -6.64 30.06
C LEU A 706 26.40 -7.07 29.03
N GLU A 707 25.21 -6.49 29.09
CA GLU A 707 24.18 -6.73 28.08
C GLU A 707 24.64 -6.25 26.69
N GLY A 708 25.30 -5.10 26.64
CA GLY A 708 25.87 -4.55 25.41
C GLY A 708 26.92 -5.45 24.79
N VAL A 709 27.77 -6.06 25.60
CA VAL A 709 28.79 -7.01 25.16
C VAL A 709 28.14 -8.25 24.53
N ILE A 710 27.08 -8.75 25.15
CA ILE A 710 26.35 -9.92 24.63
C ILE A 710 25.75 -9.61 23.25
N VAL A 711 25.10 -8.46 23.12
CA VAL A 711 24.52 -8.03 21.83
C VAL A 711 25.64 -7.85 20.79
N LEU A 712 26.77 -7.26 21.18
CA LEU A 712 27.93 -7.06 20.29
C LEU A 712 28.45 -8.40 19.76
N GLU A 713 28.63 -9.39 20.63
CA GLU A 713 29.07 -10.72 20.24
C GLU A 713 28.09 -11.36 19.24
N GLU A 714 26.81 -11.32 19.55
CA GLU A 714 25.77 -11.89 18.69
C GLU A 714 25.70 -11.16 17.34
N PHE A 715 25.85 -9.84 17.35
CA PHE A 715 25.85 -9.04 16.11
C PHE A 715 27.06 -9.40 15.24
N CYS A 716 28.25 -9.56 15.81
CA CYS A 716 29.45 -9.94 15.04
C CYS A 716 29.28 -11.33 14.41
N LYS A 717 28.66 -12.28 15.13
CA LYS A 717 28.34 -13.62 14.58
C LYS A 717 27.35 -13.50 13.43
N GLU A 718 26.33 -12.68 13.59
CA GLU A 718 25.31 -12.45 12.55
C GLU A 718 25.94 -11.85 11.29
N LEU A 719 26.80 -10.84 11.44
CA LEU A 719 27.52 -10.23 10.31
C LEU A 719 28.45 -11.25 9.63
N ALA A 720 29.13 -12.08 10.41
CA ALA A 720 29.97 -13.15 9.87
C ALA A 720 29.17 -14.12 9.04
N ALA A 721 28.00 -14.52 9.53
CA ALA A 721 27.08 -15.43 8.80
C ALA A 721 26.58 -14.78 7.51
N ILE A 722 26.19 -13.50 7.54
CA ILE A 722 25.72 -12.76 6.36
C ILE A 722 26.86 -12.67 5.33
N ALA A 723 28.06 -12.33 5.74
CA ALA A 723 29.22 -12.24 4.87
C ALA A 723 29.51 -13.60 4.22
N PHE A 724 29.47 -14.67 4.99
CA PHE A 724 29.68 -16.04 4.49
C PHE A 724 28.66 -16.39 3.40
N VAL A 725 27.37 -16.14 3.65
CA VAL A 725 26.28 -16.46 2.73
C VAL A 725 26.44 -15.65 1.43
N LYS A 726 26.73 -14.36 1.52
CA LYS A 726 26.85 -13.49 0.35
C LYS A 726 28.09 -13.84 -0.47
N PHE A 727 29.21 -14.15 0.16
CA PHE A 727 30.43 -14.55 -0.55
C PHE A 727 30.28 -15.91 -1.22
N HIS A 728 29.64 -16.87 -0.57
CA HIS A 728 29.38 -18.18 -1.18
C HIS A 728 28.47 -18.09 -2.39
N ALA A 729 27.46 -17.24 -2.34
CA ALA A 729 26.57 -17.01 -3.47
C ALA A 729 27.36 -16.43 -4.67
N SER A 730 28.30 -15.52 -4.44
CA SER A 730 29.11 -14.93 -5.51
C SER A 730 30.18 -15.90 -6.03
N ALA A 731 30.73 -16.77 -5.18
CA ALA A 731 31.74 -17.76 -5.57
C ALA A 731 31.15 -18.90 -6.41
N SER A 732 29.91 -19.29 -6.18
CA SER A 732 29.25 -20.37 -6.92
C SER A 732 28.83 -19.96 -8.34
N THR A 733 28.94 -18.66 -8.69
CA THR A 733 28.59 -18.14 -10.00
C THR A 733 29.81 -17.91 -10.90
N SER A 734 31.02 -18.17 -10.42
CA SER A 734 32.23 -18.14 -11.27
C SER A 734 32.32 -19.42 -12.09
N PRO A 735 32.48 -19.37 -13.42
CA PRO A 735 32.64 -20.59 -14.24
C PRO A 735 33.95 -21.34 -13.96
#